data_68ad59f38cce66d17635e5d96f01bcf1
#
_entry.id   68ad59f38cce66d17635e5d96f01bcf1
#
_cell.length_a   1.000
_cell.length_b   1.000
_cell.length_c   1.000
_cell.angle_alpha   90.00
_cell.angle_beta   90.00
_cell.angle_gamma   90.00
#
_symmetry.space_group_name_H-M   'P 1'
#
loop_
_entity.id
_entity.type
_entity.pdbx_description
1 polymer ?
#
loop_
_entity_poly.entity_id
_entity_poly.type
_entity_poly.pdbx_seq_one_letter_code
_entity_poly.pdbx_strand_id
1 'polypeptide(L)'
;KTAWPPTYSACRRRAVADLKDAFYPVEQVTPFGAVHNRLSLEIARGCTRGCRFCQAGMTLRPSRERSVADVAALLEACLDRTGYDDVSFLALSCGDFSGLKTLFLDAADRCAREQISLSLPSLRVGSVDGDIMARMAGIRRTGATLAPEAGSQRLRDAINKGVTEEGLIRHVRHLVGYGWQQVKLYFMIGLPTETYEDLDALVELGLKVRDCCRFRDEDGKWRGPRLNVTLAVSPFVPKTHTPFQWEAQISLTEMEARIRHLRDAVRPHKNLTLRWHEPAMSHLEGILSRGDRRLAEVVERAYRKGDIFSSWVEGFDLTPWKEALDECGMTAEQWTGGREPDGPLPWDHLWAGTSRRFLSAERRRALSGAVTGDCRYGPCRQCGVCDTKAGPSLLRARDSDPPLRTMLNFPERDQNDHSPIPPVAPYQPGKKAAPPAIGEELARRAVRYRIWHRKEDRAAWISQLELQSLLERSMRRAGLPLAFSQGFHPLPLLSFGRALPVGVASRSEWFIVTLRVPLRADEVLERLDPRMPDGMKLVRAELLPLTGKVVSPAEELFQLRYADPDALSAAWRVFADAEHWELERETKQGGTRVQDVRPLLRDYEFRDGGLLFTLDWREAYLSPLTLTRAMLPDLDPLRLELVKLAQFFDAR
;
A
#
# COMPACT_ATOMS: atom_id res chain seq x y z
N LYS A 1 12.78 -38.81 -15.47
CA LYS A 1 12.41 -39.19 -14.07
C LYS A 1 13.66 -38.99 -13.20
N THR A 2 13.87 -37.80 -12.67
CA THR A 2 14.79 -37.59 -11.58
C THR A 2 14.07 -37.97 -10.30
N ALA A 3 14.27 -39.17 -9.82
CA ALA A 3 13.75 -39.62 -8.54
C ALA A 3 14.30 -38.73 -7.42
N TRP A 4 13.43 -38.26 -6.55
CA TRP A 4 13.83 -37.68 -5.29
C TRP A 4 14.64 -38.69 -4.49
N PRO A 5 15.61 -38.27 -3.65
CA PRO A 5 16.26 -39.19 -2.75
C PRO A 5 15.20 -40.01 -1.99
N PRO A 6 15.40 -41.31 -1.76
CA PRO A 6 14.41 -42.20 -1.14
C PRO A 6 13.89 -41.74 0.24
N THR A 7 14.62 -40.82 0.87
CA THR A 7 14.33 -40.24 2.18
C THR A 7 13.34 -39.06 2.14
N TYR A 8 12.97 -38.53 0.95
CA TYR A 8 12.06 -37.37 0.81
C TYR A 8 10.75 -37.80 0.19
N SER A 9 9.75 -38.13 1.00
CA SER A 9 8.42 -38.51 0.52
C SER A 9 7.48 -37.30 0.30
N ALA A 10 7.57 -36.25 1.10
CA ALA A 10 6.81 -35.02 0.96
C ALA A 10 7.39 -33.89 1.84
N CYS A 11 7.31 -32.66 1.35
CA CYS A 11 7.55 -31.47 2.16
C CYS A 11 6.25 -31.05 2.84
N ARG A 12 6.23 -31.03 4.18
CA ARG A 12 5.05 -30.68 4.98
C ARG A 12 5.16 -29.26 5.51
N ARG A 13 4.10 -28.48 5.32
CA ARG A 13 4.00 -27.16 5.92
C ARG A 13 3.99 -27.26 7.45
N ARG A 14 4.83 -26.48 8.12
CA ARG A 14 4.71 -26.25 9.57
C ARG A 14 3.72 -25.13 9.85
N ALA A 15 2.95 -25.26 10.90
CA ALA A 15 2.03 -24.23 11.37
C ALA A 15 2.31 -23.96 12.85
N VAL A 16 2.47 -22.69 13.20
CA VAL A 16 2.50 -22.26 14.59
C VAL A 16 1.11 -22.46 15.18
N ALA A 17 1.02 -23.16 16.28
CA ALA A 17 -0.28 -23.46 16.91
C ALA A 17 -0.93 -22.21 17.48
N ASP A 18 -0.14 -21.35 18.11
CA ASP A 18 -0.55 -20.10 18.70
C ASP A 18 0.23 -18.92 18.12
N LEU A 19 -0.46 -17.89 17.65
CA LEU A 19 0.20 -16.70 17.10
C LEU A 19 0.96 -15.89 18.15
N LYS A 20 0.66 -16.07 19.44
CA LYS A 20 1.43 -15.47 20.52
C LYS A 20 2.91 -15.92 20.47
N ASP A 21 3.14 -17.17 20.08
CA ASP A 21 4.50 -17.74 19.98
C ASP A 21 5.18 -17.41 18.66
N ALA A 22 4.47 -16.75 17.73
CA ALA A 22 5.05 -16.31 16.48
C ALA A 22 5.82 -15.01 16.68
N PHE A 23 7.10 -15.00 16.31
CA PHE A 23 7.91 -13.78 16.28
C PHE A 23 7.20 -12.69 15.46
N TYR A 24 7.16 -11.49 16.01
CA TYR A 24 6.67 -10.30 15.32
C TYR A 24 7.71 -9.17 15.40
N PRO A 25 8.18 -8.63 14.27
CA PRO A 25 9.16 -7.56 14.27
C PRO A 25 8.53 -6.25 14.74
N VAL A 26 8.92 -5.78 15.93
CA VAL A 26 8.42 -4.51 16.46
C VAL A 26 9.11 -3.28 15.86
N GLU A 27 10.30 -3.46 15.31
CA GLU A 27 11.07 -2.43 14.62
C GLU A 27 11.01 -2.66 13.12
N GLN A 28 9.85 -2.41 12.52
CA GLN A 28 9.70 -2.52 11.08
C GLN A 28 10.35 -1.32 10.40
N VAL A 29 11.40 -1.56 9.64
CA VAL A 29 12.04 -0.54 8.80
C VAL A 29 11.69 -0.83 7.35
N THR A 30 11.01 0.11 6.71
CA THR A 30 10.82 0.06 5.26
C THR A 30 11.95 0.84 4.59
N PRO A 31 12.75 0.21 3.73
CA PRO A 31 13.60 0.95 2.82
C PRO A 31 12.71 1.74 1.86
N PHE A 32 13.25 2.79 1.32
CA PHE A 32 12.68 3.76 0.39
C PHE A 32 11.39 3.36 -0.35
N GLY A 33 10.38 4.23 -0.34
CA GLY A 33 9.26 4.21 -1.28
C GLY A 33 8.44 2.92 -1.36
N ALA A 34 8.42 2.10 -0.30
CA ALA A 34 7.58 0.91 -0.27
C ALA A 34 6.13 1.27 -0.54
N VAL A 35 5.47 0.54 -1.44
CA VAL A 35 4.06 0.73 -1.81
C VAL A 35 3.15 0.71 -0.57
N HIS A 36 3.53 -0.05 0.45
CA HIS A 36 2.82 -0.16 1.73
C HIS A 36 3.70 0.36 2.87
N ASN A 37 4.05 1.65 2.83
CA ASN A 37 4.81 2.32 3.89
C ASN A 37 3.91 2.59 5.11
N ARG A 38 3.56 1.55 5.85
CA ARG A 38 2.67 1.59 7.02
C ARG A 38 2.97 0.46 7.98
N LEU A 39 2.60 0.64 9.24
CA LEU A 39 2.64 -0.42 10.23
C LEU A 39 1.53 -1.44 9.96
N SER A 40 1.89 -2.66 9.61
CA SER A 40 0.94 -3.75 9.35
C SER A 40 0.95 -4.74 10.51
N LEU A 41 -0.11 -4.79 11.31
CA LEU A 41 -0.25 -5.68 12.46
C LEU A 41 -1.06 -6.93 12.10
N GLU A 42 -0.42 -8.11 12.12
CA GLU A 42 -1.11 -9.37 11.91
C GLU A 42 -1.99 -9.72 13.12
N ILE A 43 -3.31 -9.61 12.95
CA ILE A 43 -4.30 -9.92 13.98
C ILE A 43 -4.76 -11.37 13.91
N ALA A 44 -4.79 -11.96 12.71
CA ALA A 44 -5.18 -13.33 12.48
C ALA A 44 -4.47 -13.93 11.26
N ARG A 45 -4.29 -15.24 11.27
CA ARG A 45 -3.71 -16.03 10.17
C ARG A 45 -4.61 -17.20 9.83
N GLY A 46 -4.86 -17.41 8.54
CA GLY A 46 -5.81 -18.40 8.03
C GLY A 46 -7.22 -17.84 7.84
N CYS A 47 -8.08 -18.63 7.21
CA CYS A 47 -9.46 -18.25 6.93
C CYS A 47 -10.34 -19.51 6.90
N THR A 48 -11.56 -19.42 7.43
CA THR A 48 -12.52 -20.51 7.49
C THR A 48 -13.54 -20.49 6.35
N ARG A 49 -13.65 -19.38 5.61
CA ARG A 49 -14.73 -19.10 4.64
C ARG A 49 -14.83 -20.10 3.48
N GLY A 50 -13.70 -20.65 3.03
CA GLY A 50 -13.72 -21.72 2.04
C GLY A 50 -13.98 -21.27 0.61
N CYS A 51 -13.63 -20.03 0.23
CA CYS A 51 -13.65 -19.59 -1.16
C CYS A 51 -12.80 -20.54 -2.02
N ARG A 52 -13.38 -21.14 -3.06
CA ARG A 52 -12.82 -22.27 -3.80
C ARG A 52 -11.65 -21.89 -4.71
N PHE A 53 -11.51 -20.61 -5.03
CA PHE A 53 -10.38 -20.06 -5.78
C PHE A 53 -9.19 -19.65 -4.91
N CYS A 54 -9.38 -19.51 -3.59
CA CYS A 54 -8.43 -18.83 -2.73
C CYS A 54 -7.36 -19.80 -2.18
N GLN A 55 -6.14 -19.71 -2.71
CA GLN A 55 -5.01 -20.51 -2.23
C GLN A 55 -4.68 -20.24 -0.77
N ALA A 56 -4.59 -18.96 -0.37
CA ALA A 56 -4.29 -18.59 1.01
C ALA A 56 -5.35 -19.13 2.00
N GLY A 57 -6.63 -19.08 1.61
CA GLY A 57 -7.74 -19.64 2.40
C GLY A 57 -7.67 -21.16 2.56
N MET A 58 -6.96 -21.88 1.70
CA MET A 58 -6.75 -23.32 1.78
C MET A 58 -5.44 -23.68 2.48
N THR A 59 -4.34 -22.98 2.13
CA THR A 59 -3.01 -23.33 2.60
C THR A 59 -2.67 -22.78 3.97
N LEU A 60 -3.33 -21.71 4.45
CA LEU A 60 -3.04 -21.10 5.75
C LEU A 60 -3.99 -21.57 6.87
N ARG A 61 -4.84 -22.57 6.62
CA ARG A 61 -5.65 -23.21 7.66
C ARG A 61 -4.76 -23.91 8.71
N PRO A 62 -5.21 -24.05 9.97
CA PRO A 62 -6.43 -23.52 10.59
C PRO A 62 -6.38 -22.00 10.76
N SER A 63 -7.53 -21.34 10.96
CA SER A 63 -7.58 -19.94 11.35
C SER A 63 -7.15 -19.80 12.82
N ARG A 64 -6.27 -18.84 13.08
CA ARG A 64 -5.73 -18.53 14.42
C ARG A 64 -5.74 -17.03 14.61
N GLU A 65 -6.12 -16.59 15.79
CA GLU A 65 -6.24 -15.17 16.14
C GLU A 65 -5.26 -14.83 17.27
N ARG A 66 -4.72 -13.63 17.26
CA ARG A 66 -4.08 -13.05 18.45
C ARG A 66 -5.15 -12.57 19.42
N SER A 67 -4.82 -12.49 20.70
CA SER A 67 -5.69 -11.81 21.65
C SER A 67 -5.76 -10.30 21.37
N VAL A 68 -6.86 -9.67 21.78
CA VAL A 68 -6.99 -8.19 21.68
C VAL A 68 -5.87 -7.51 22.46
N ALA A 69 -5.54 -8.02 23.67
CA ALA A 69 -4.47 -7.49 24.50
C ALA A 69 -3.08 -7.61 23.83
N ASP A 70 -2.77 -8.77 23.22
CA ASP A 70 -1.50 -8.95 22.51
C ASP A 70 -1.38 -7.98 21.33
N VAL A 71 -2.46 -7.74 20.57
CA VAL A 71 -2.44 -6.81 19.44
C VAL A 71 -2.31 -5.37 19.92
N ALA A 72 -3.00 -4.99 21.00
CA ALA A 72 -2.88 -3.66 21.59
C ALA A 72 -1.45 -3.40 22.09
N ALA A 73 -0.84 -4.36 22.79
CA ALA A 73 0.56 -4.25 23.23
C ALA A 73 1.54 -4.14 22.05
N LEU A 74 1.34 -4.91 20.98
CA LEU A 74 2.14 -4.81 19.76
C LEU A 74 1.97 -3.45 19.07
N LEU A 75 0.75 -2.91 19.03
CA LEU A 75 0.47 -1.59 18.46
C LEU A 75 1.29 -0.51 19.16
N GLU A 76 1.25 -0.45 20.50
CA GLU A 76 2.01 0.53 21.28
C GLU A 76 3.51 0.34 21.04
N ALA A 77 4.05 -0.86 21.23
CA ALA A 77 5.46 -1.13 21.06
C ALA A 77 5.98 -0.79 19.66
N CYS A 78 5.18 -1.07 18.62
CA CYS A 78 5.56 -0.75 17.25
C CYS A 78 5.49 0.76 16.97
N LEU A 79 4.47 1.48 17.43
CA LEU A 79 4.34 2.92 17.24
C LEU A 79 5.50 3.66 17.92
N ASP A 80 5.83 3.30 19.16
CA ASP A 80 6.93 3.92 19.91
C ASP A 80 8.29 3.71 19.24
N ARG A 81 8.50 2.55 18.60
CA ARG A 81 9.78 2.22 17.95
C ARG A 81 9.88 2.68 16.51
N THR A 82 8.76 2.81 15.79
CA THR A 82 8.77 3.11 14.36
C THR A 82 8.27 4.51 14.02
N GLY A 83 7.36 5.08 14.81
CA GLY A 83 6.75 6.39 14.57
C GLY A 83 5.86 6.45 13.32
N TYR A 84 5.30 5.33 12.85
CA TYR A 84 4.39 5.33 11.71
C TYR A 84 3.15 6.18 11.96
N ASP A 85 2.67 6.83 10.91
CA ASP A 85 1.43 7.62 10.85
C ASP A 85 0.26 6.90 10.17
N ASP A 86 0.50 5.68 9.69
CA ASP A 86 -0.51 4.80 9.10
C ASP A 86 -0.38 3.39 9.69
N VAL A 87 -1.47 2.86 10.20
CA VAL A 87 -1.58 1.52 10.77
C VAL A 87 -2.63 0.73 10.02
N SER A 88 -2.35 -0.54 9.77
CA SER A 88 -3.25 -1.47 9.12
C SER A 88 -3.30 -2.79 9.88
N PHE A 89 -4.47 -3.28 10.21
CA PHE A 89 -4.61 -4.65 10.69
C PHE A 89 -4.54 -5.62 9.51
N LEU A 90 -3.76 -6.69 9.67
CA LEU A 90 -3.51 -7.67 8.63
C LEU A 90 -4.15 -9.03 8.98
N ALA A 91 -5.06 -9.47 8.13
CA ALA A 91 -5.62 -10.81 8.12
C ALA A 91 -6.17 -11.12 6.73
N LEU A 92 -6.42 -12.39 6.41
CA LEU A 92 -7.12 -12.77 5.17
C LEU A 92 -8.57 -12.26 5.12
N SER A 93 -9.17 -12.07 6.30
CA SER A 93 -10.48 -11.45 6.48
C SER A 93 -10.50 -10.75 7.83
N CYS A 94 -10.15 -9.47 7.85
CA CYS A 94 -10.13 -8.67 9.09
C CYS A 94 -11.52 -8.59 9.72
N GLY A 95 -12.58 -8.51 8.90
CA GLY A 95 -13.96 -8.48 9.37
C GLY A 95 -14.42 -9.74 10.11
N ASP A 96 -13.69 -10.85 9.96
CA ASP A 96 -14.00 -12.11 10.65
C ASP A 96 -13.22 -12.28 11.97
N PHE A 97 -12.36 -11.33 12.35
CA PHE A 97 -11.66 -11.37 13.62
C PHE A 97 -12.64 -11.24 14.79
N SER A 98 -12.57 -12.16 15.76
CA SER A 98 -13.59 -12.25 16.83
C SER A 98 -13.65 -11.02 17.73
N GLY A 99 -12.50 -10.41 18.05
CA GLY A 99 -12.38 -9.21 18.87
C GLY A 99 -12.37 -7.90 18.08
N LEU A 100 -12.82 -7.88 16.81
CA LEU A 100 -12.62 -6.74 15.92
C LEU A 100 -13.17 -5.43 16.47
N LYS A 101 -14.39 -5.42 17.01
CA LYS A 101 -15.03 -4.20 17.50
C LYS A 101 -14.24 -3.58 18.64
N THR A 102 -13.92 -4.35 19.66
CA THR A 102 -13.14 -3.90 20.82
C THR A 102 -11.77 -3.41 20.37
N LEU A 103 -11.02 -4.25 19.67
CA LEU A 103 -9.68 -3.90 19.18
C LEU A 103 -9.68 -2.62 18.33
N PHE A 104 -10.64 -2.52 17.40
CA PHE A 104 -10.67 -1.39 16.48
C PHE A 104 -11.01 -0.08 17.19
N LEU A 105 -11.98 -0.07 18.10
CA LEU A 105 -12.38 1.13 18.82
C LEU A 105 -11.26 1.62 19.74
N ASP A 106 -10.61 0.74 20.49
CA ASP A 106 -9.49 1.07 21.35
C ASP A 106 -8.29 1.60 20.55
N ALA A 107 -7.93 0.90 19.45
CA ALA A 107 -6.86 1.33 18.55
C ALA A 107 -7.18 2.67 17.86
N ALA A 108 -8.44 2.90 17.47
CA ALA A 108 -8.86 4.16 16.86
C ALA A 108 -8.75 5.33 17.83
N ASP A 109 -9.10 5.15 19.11
CA ASP A 109 -8.94 6.17 20.14
C ASP A 109 -7.46 6.48 20.41
N ARG A 110 -6.61 5.46 20.41
CA ARG A 110 -5.16 5.63 20.52
C ARG A 110 -4.59 6.39 19.31
N CYS A 111 -4.96 5.98 18.11
CA CYS A 111 -4.48 6.58 16.86
C CYS A 111 -4.96 8.04 16.69
N ALA A 112 -6.20 8.35 17.11
CA ALA A 112 -6.77 9.69 17.00
C ALA A 112 -5.99 10.74 17.80
N ARG A 113 -5.40 10.38 18.95
CA ARG A 113 -4.60 11.29 19.80
C ARG A 113 -3.36 11.84 19.10
N GLU A 114 -2.85 11.17 18.09
CA GLU A 114 -1.65 11.53 17.33
C GLU A 114 -1.90 11.67 15.83
N GLN A 115 -3.15 11.71 15.39
CA GLN A 115 -3.53 11.75 13.97
C GLN A 115 -2.89 10.62 13.15
N ILE A 116 -2.87 9.42 13.72
CA ILE A 116 -2.43 8.21 13.04
C ILE A 116 -3.62 7.64 12.28
N SER A 117 -3.46 7.34 11.00
CA SER A 117 -4.47 6.68 10.18
C SER A 117 -4.59 5.21 10.60
N LEU A 118 -5.83 4.72 10.76
CA LEU A 118 -6.10 3.32 11.03
C LEU A 118 -6.95 2.73 9.92
N SER A 119 -6.47 1.70 9.27
CA SER A 119 -7.15 1.05 8.14
C SER A 119 -7.47 -0.42 8.41
N LEU A 120 -8.59 -0.86 7.88
CA LEU A 120 -9.02 -2.25 7.85
C LEU A 120 -9.05 -2.73 6.39
N PRO A 121 -7.96 -3.28 5.87
CA PRO A 121 -7.97 -3.94 4.57
C PRO A 121 -8.73 -5.27 4.65
N SER A 122 -9.12 -5.79 3.50
CA SER A 122 -9.77 -7.11 3.40
C SER A 122 -11.09 -7.21 4.18
N LEU A 123 -11.90 -6.18 4.09
CA LEU A 123 -13.25 -6.21 4.62
C LEU A 123 -14.17 -7.01 3.70
N ARG A 124 -14.89 -7.94 4.29
CA ARG A 124 -15.97 -8.65 3.61
C ARG A 124 -17.26 -7.84 3.68
N VAL A 125 -18.12 -7.99 2.67
CA VAL A 125 -19.48 -7.44 2.70
C VAL A 125 -20.21 -7.93 3.95
N GLY A 126 -20.79 -7.00 4.72
CA GLY A 126 -21.54 -7.30 5.95
C GLY A 126 -20.70 -7.65 7.18
N SER A 127 -19.36 -7.53 7.13
CA SER A 127 -18.49 -7.92 8.26
C SER A 127 -18.16 -6.80 9.25
N VAL A 128 -18.57 -5.55 8.97
CA VAL A 128 -18.23 -4.38 9.79
C VAL A 128 -19.50 -3.68 10.22
N ASP A 129 -19.62 -3.42 11.53
CA ASP A 129 -20.78 -2.72 12.09
C ASP A 129 -20.69 -1.19 11.93
N GLY A 130 -21.82 -0.51 12.23
CA GLY A 130 -21.96 0.94 12.08
C GLY A 130 -20.97 1.75 12.91
N ASP A 131 -20.60 1.29 14.10
CA ASP A 131 -19.69 2.01 15.00
C ASP A 131 -18.28 2.08 14.41
N ILE A 132 -17.81 0.96 13.86
CA ILE A 132 -16.52 0.90 13.16
C ILE A 132 -16.53 1.81 11.93
N MET A 133 -17.61 1.75 11.12
CA MET A 133 -17.74 2.61 9.93
C MET A 133 -17.78 4.10 10.29
N ALA A 134 -18.50 4.48 11.33
CA ALA A 134 -18.55 5.84 11.83
C ALA A 134 -17.16 6.35 12.24
N ARG A 135 -16.40 5.51 12.95
CA ARG A 135 -15.07 5.84 13.42
C ARG A 135 -14.07 5.98 12.26
N MET A 136 -14.11 5.06 11.29
CA MET A 136 -13.30 5.14 10.07
C MET A 136 -13.58 6.43 9.29
N ALA A 137 -14.84 6.82 9.15
CA ALA A 137 -15.24 8.03 8.46
C ALA A 137 -14.74 9.31 9.15
N GLY A 138 -14.58 9.29 10.48
CA GLY A 138 -14.13 10.43 11.29
C GLY A 138 -12.62 10.69 11.23
N ILE A 139 -11.79 9.65 10.98
CA ILE A 139 -10.33 9.80 10.97
C ILE A 139 -9.84 10.14 9.55
N ARG A 140 -10.10 9.29 8.60
CA ARG A 140 -9.72 9.49 7.19
C ARG A 140 -10.55 8.59 6.29
N ARG A 141 -11.29 9.17 5.35
CA ARG A 141 -12.02 8.38 4.36
C ARG A 141 -11.06 7.88 3.30
N THR A 142 -10.81 6.58 3.29
CA THR A 142 -10.14 5.88 2.19
C THR A 142 -11.20 5.39 1.19
N GLY A 143 -10.81 5.04 -0.03
CA GLY A 143 -11.74 4.44 -1.01
C GLY A 143 -12.33 3.13 -0.47
N ALA A 144 -13.65 2.96 -0.60
CA ALA A 144 -14.30 1.70 -0.25
C ALA A 144 -14.03 0.65 -1.32
N THR A 145 -13.47 -0.50 -0.91
CA THR A 145 -13.20 -1.62 -1.81
C THR A 145 -13.93 -2.85 -1.32
N LEU A 146 -14.76 -3.44 -2.19
CA LEU A 146 -15.54 -4.63 -1.92
C LEU A 146 -15.26 -5.68 -3.00
N ALA A 147 -15.29 -6.95 -2.64
CA ALA A 147 -14.94 -8.04 -3.53
C ALA A 147 -16.08 -9.07 -3.66
N PRO A 148 -17.10 -8.81 -4.49
CA PRO A 148 -18.11 -9.81 -4.80
C PRO A 148 -17.54 -10.99 -5.62
N GLU A 149 -16.47 -10.77 -6.37
CA GLU A 149 -15.70 -11.71 -7.21
C GLU A 149 -16.41 -12.19 -8.46
N ALA A 150 -17.74 -12.25 -8.48
CA ALA A 150 -18.53 -12.65 -9.66
C ALA A 150 -19.83 -11.83 -9.76
N GLY A 151 -20.33 -11.67 -10.98
CA GLY A 151 -21.52 -10.87 -11.27
C GLY A 151 -22.82 -11.52 -10.81
N SER A 152 -23.05 -12.77 -11.19
CA SER A 152 -24.28 -13.50 -10.87
C SER A 152 -24.19 -14.19 -9.51
N GLN A 153 -25.36 -14.38 -8.84
CA GLN A 153 -25.45 -15.15 -7.60
C GLN A 153 -25.02 -16.59 -7.81
N ARG A 154 -25.46 -17.22 -8.92
CA ARG A 154 -25.05 -18.55 -9.31
C ARG A 154 -23.53 -18.75 -9.28
N LEU A 155 -22.80 -17.81 -9.87
CA LEU A 155 -21.35 -17.92 -9.94
C LEU A 155 -20.69 -17.59 -8.59
N ARG A 156 -21.24 -16.65 -7.80
CA ARG A 156 -20.79 -16.41 -6.41
C ARG A 156 -20.96 -17.66 -5.53
N ASP A 157 -22.02 -18.42 -5.74
CA ASP A 157 -22.25 -19.69 -5.02
C ASP A 157 -21.28 -20.78 -5.50
N ALA A 158 -21.06 -20.89 -6.81
CA ALA A 158 -20.09 -21.82 -7.39
C ALA A 158 -18.67 -21.61 -6.82
N ILE A 159 -18.22 -20.37 -6.67
CA ILE A 159 -16.91 -20.04 -6.07
C ILE A 159 -16.93 -20.02 -4.54
N ASN A 160 -18.07 -20.27 -3.92
CA ASN A 160 -18.32 -20.23 -2.46
C ASN A 160 -17.92 -18.89 -1.81
N LYS A 161 -18.25 -17.76 -2.46
CA LYS A 161 -17.91 -16.43 -1.95
C LYS A 161 -18.79 -16.04 -0.77
N GLY A 162 -20.06 -16.50 -0.76
CA GLY A 162 -21.04 -16.21 0.27
C GLY A 162 -21.32 -14.71 0.43
N VAL A 163 -21.49 -14.00 -0.68
CA VAL A 163 -21.92 -12.60 -0.76
C VAL A 163 -23.19 -12.56 -1.58
N THR A 164 -24.28 -12.06 -0.99
CA THR A 164 -25.55 -11.84 -1.67
C THR A 164 -25.61 -10.44 -2.28
N GLU A 165 -26.47 -10.26 -3.29
CA GLU A 165 -26.70 -8.94 -3.87
C GLU A 165 -27.28 -7.97 -2.84
N GLU A 166 -28.28 -8.41 -2.07
CA GLU A 166 -28.91 -7.60 -1.03
C GLU A 166 -27.91 -7.17 0.04
N GLY A 167 -27.05 -8.10 0.49
CA GLY A 167 -25.99 -7.82 1.46
C GLY A 167 -24.99 -6.79 0.93
N LEU A 168 -24.61 -6.89 -0.35
CA LEU A 168 -23.73 -5.91 -1.01
C LEU A 168 -24.38 -4.52 -1.07
N ILE A 169 -25.61 -4.44 -1.54
CA ILE A 169 -26.34 -3.16 -1.68
C ILE A 169 -26.54 -2.52 -0.30
N ARG A 170 -26.93 -3.28 0.72
CA ARG A 170 -27.06 -2.79 2.08
C ARG A 170 -25.75 -2.22 2.62
N HIS A 171 -24.64 -2.96 2.45
CA HIS A 171 -23.32 -2.50 2.89
C HIS A 171 -22.90 -1.20 2.20
N VAL A 172 -23.16 -1.07 0.89
CA VAL A 172 -22.86 0.17 0.15
C VAL A 172 -23.74 1.34 0.64
N ARG A 173 -25.01 1.10 0.94
CA ARG A 173 -25.89 2.14 1.52
C ARG A 173 -25.36 2.64 2.86
N HIS A 174 -24.86 1.74 3.73
CA HIS A 174 -24.21 2.13 4.99
C HIS A 174 -22.99 3.03 4.72
N LEU A 175 -22.10 2.62 3.82
CA LEU A 175 -20.94 3.42 3.43
C LEU A 175 -21.35 4.84 2.96
N VAL A 176 -22.39 4.93 2.12
CA VAL A 176 -22.90 6.22 1.63
C VAL A 176 -23.47 7.06 2.77
N GLY A 177 -24.17 6.45 3.73
CA GLY A 177 -24.68 7.13 4.93
C GLY A 177 -23.56 7.79 5.76
N TYR A 178 -22.37 7.19 5.78
CA TYR A 178 -21.17 7.77 6.38
C TYR A 178 -20.33 8.64 5.43
N GLY A 179 -20.84 8.92 4.22
CA GLY A 179 -20.28 9.91 3.28
C GLY A 179 -19.31 9.38 2.24
N TRP A 180 -19.22 8.06 2.03
CA TRP A 180 -18.48 7.50 0.88
C TRP A 180 -19.24 7.78 -0.42
N GLN A 181 -18.52 8.21 -1.47
CA GLN A 181 -19.09 8.50 -2.79
C GLN A 181 -18.47 7.66 -3.91
N GLN A 182 -17.43 6.90 -3.59
CA GLN A 182 -16.70 6.05 -4.52
C GLN A 182 -16.60 4.64 -3.97
N VAL A 183 -16.92 3.66 -4.84
CA VAL A 183 -16.85 2.24 -4.50
C VAL A 183 -16.07 1.53 -5.61
N LYS A 184 -15.12 0.70 -5.22
CA LYS A 184 -14.39 -0.19 -6.11
C LYS A 184 -14.85 -1.63 -5.85
N LEU A 185 -15.30 -2.30 -6.90
CA LEU A 185 -15.73 -3.70 -6.86
C LEU A 185 -14.71 -4.56 -7.58
N TYR A 186 -14.21 -5.59 -6.89
CA TYR A 186 -13.32 -6.58 -7.51
C TYR A 186 -14.09 -7.77 -8.05
N PHE A 187 -13.72 -8.19 -9.28
CA PHE A 187 -14.26 -9.34 -9.97
C PHE A 187 -13.16 -10.16 -10.62
N MET A 188 -13.43 -11.44 -10.81
CA MET A 188 -12.66 -12.34 -11.68
C MET A 188 -13.48 -12.68 -12.92
N ILE A 189 -12.79 -12.90 -14.05
CA ILE A 189 -13.36 -13.42 -15.30
C ILE A 189 -12.64 -14.71 -15.69
N GLY A 190 -13.32 -15.59 -16.42
CA GLY A 190 -12.79 -16.91 -16.77
C GLY A 190 -12.87 -17.91 -15.61
N LEU A 191 -13.80 -17.71 -14.68
CA LEU A 191 -14.09 -18.65 -13.60
C LEU A 191 -14.69 -19.96 -14.18
N PRO A 192 -14.48 -21.11 -13.52
CA PRO A 192 -15.14 -22.34 -13.91
C PRO A 192 -16.65 -22.16 -13.98
N THR A 193 -17.28 -22.63 -15.05
CA THR A 193 -18.72 -22.50 -15.36
C THR A 193 -19.22 -21.08 -15.72
N GLU A 194 -18.33 -20.09 -15.86
CA GLU A 194 -18.70 -18.73 -16.24
C GLU A 194 -19.21 -18.67 -17.70
N THR A 195 -20.30 -17.96 -17.89
CA THR A 195 -20.89 -17.65 -19.21
C THR A 195 -20.88 -16.15 -19.49
N TYR A 196 -21.24 -15.73 -20.70
CA TYR A 196 -21.34 -14.28 -21.02
C TYR A 196 -22.49 -13.59 -20.27
N GLU A 197 -23.54 -14.32 -19.91
CA GLU A 197 -24.62 -13.81 -19.07
C GLU A 197 -24.13 -13.48 -17.65
N ASP A 198 -23.12 -14.19 -17.13
CA ASP A 198 -22.48 -13.86 -15.85
C ASP A 198 -21.65 -12.57 -15.94
N LEU A 199 -21.05 -12.29 -17.12
CA LEU A 199 -20.35 -11.03 -17.40
C LEU A 199 -21.34 -9.86 -17.50
N ASP A 200 -22.47 -10.06 -18.15
CA ASP A 200 -23.54 -9.05 -18.20
C ASP A 200 -24.08 -8.75 -16.80
N ALA A 201 -24.31 -9.79 -15.99
CA ALA A 201 -24.72 -9.67 -14.60
C ALA A 201 -23.67 -8.91 -13.74
N LEU A 202 -22.38 -8.95 -14.11
CA LEU A 202 -21.33 -8.15 -13.45
C LEU A 202 -21.55 -6.66 -13.69
N VAL A 203 -21.86 -6.27 -14.91
CA VAL A 203 -22.15 -4.87 -15.27
C VAL A 203 -23.46 -4.42 -14.61
N GLU A 204 -24.52 -5.24 -14.64
CA GLU A 204 -25.79 -4.98 -13.96
C GLU A 204 -25.60 -4.76 -12.46
N LEU A 205 -24.81 -5.60 -11.78
CA LEU A 205 -24.51 -5.45 -10.36
C LEU A 205 -23.81 -4.10 -10.10
N GLY A 206 -22.87 -3.72 -10.97
CA GLY A 206 -22.22 -2.41 -10.92
C GLY A 206 -23.20 -1.24 -11.05
N LEU A 207 -24.19 -1.35 -11.95
CA LEU A 207 -25.25 -0.37 -12.14
C LEU A 207 -26.18 -0.30 -10.93
N LYS A 208 -26.56 -1.43 -10.36
CA LYS A 208 -27.37 -1.51 -9.12
C LYS A 208 -26.64 -0.83 -7.96
N VAL A 209 -25.33 -1.09 -7.79
CA VAL A 209 -24.50 -0.42 -6.78
C VAL A 209 -24.41 1.08 -7.04
N ARG A 210 -24.19 1.51 -8.28
CA ARG A 210 -24.14 2.93 -8.65
C ARG A 210 -25.40 3.70 -8.25
N ASP A 211 -26.55 3.08 -8.44
CA ASP A 211 -27.86 3.71 -8.29
C ASP A 211 -28.56 3.33 -6.96
N CYS A 212 -27.94 2.54 -6.07
CA CYS A 212 -28.59 1.99 -4.88
C CYS A 212 -29.12 3.03 -3.86
N CYS A 213 -28.60 4.26 -3.91
CA CYS A 213 -29.04 5.37 -3.05
C CYS A 213 -29.93 6.38 -3.78
N ARG A 214 -30.37 6.08 -5.01
CA ARG A 214 -31.30 6.91 -5.78
C ARG A 214 -32.72 6.46 -5.52
N PHE A 215 -33.62 7.45 -5.43
CA PHE A 215 -35.06 7.24 -5.29
C PHE A 215 -35.82 8.28 -6.14
N ARG A 216 -37.08 8.04 -6.40
CA ARG A 216 -37.96 9.02 -7.01
C ARG A 216 -38.71 9.76 -5.91
N ASP A 217 -38.74 11.11 -6.01
CA ASP A 217 -39.56 11.92 -5.13
C ASP A 217 -41.06 11.86 -5.53
N GLU A 218 -41.90 12.60 -4.81
CA GLU A 218 -43.35 12.66 -5.05
C GLU A 218 -43.68 13.18 -6.45
N ASP A 219 -42.82 14.03 -7.04
CA ASP A 219 -42.93 14.54 -8.40
C ASP A 219 -42.37 13.58 -9.47
N GLY A 220 -41.92 12.40 -9.09
CA GLY A 220 -41.31 11.41 -9.98
C GLY A 220 -39.88 11.73 -10.41
N LYS A 221 -39.27 12.78 -9.87
CA LYS A 221 -37.87 13.16 -10.17
C LYS A 221 -36.87 12.32 -9.41
N TRP A 222 -35.78 11.96 -10.08
CA TRP A 222 -34.69 11.22 -9.45
C TRP A 222 -33.95 12.08 -8.41
N ARG A 223 -33.86 11.58 -7.18
CA ARG A 223 -33.12 12.15 -6.05
C ARG A 223 -32.08 11.19 -5.54
N GLY A 224 -31.24 11.66 -4.62
CA GLY A 224 -30.15 10.90 -4.02
C GLY A 224 -28.87 10.88 -4.86
N PRO A 225 -27.75 10.51 -4.27
CA PRO A 225 -26.45 10.49 -4.93
C PRO A 225 -26.34 9.35 -5.95
N ARG A 226 -25.65 9.61 -7.06
CA ARG A 226 -25.14 8.58 -7.94
C ARG A 226 -23.67 8.35 -7.59
N LEU A 227 -23.33 7.11 -7.27
CA LEU A 227 -21.98 6.75 -6.87
C LEU A 227 -21.05 6.66 -8.08
N ASN A 228 -19.77 6.91 -7.87
CA ASN A 228 -18.72 6.53 -8.81
C ASN A 228 -18.29 5.09 -8.50
N VAL A 229 -18.57 4.19 -9.41
CA VAL A 229 -18.25 2.77 -9.25
C VAL A 229 -17.14 2.38 -10.22
N THR A 230 -16.09 1.75 -9.68
CA THR A 230 -15.03 1.14 -10.48
C THR A 230 -15.18 -0.38 -10.42
N LEU A 231 -15.39 -1.01 -11.56
CA LEU A 231 -15.31 -2.45 -11.74
C LEU A 231 -13.86 -2.81 -12.04
N ALA A 232 -13.19 -3.47 -11.12
CA ALA A 232 -11.81 -3.92 -11.27
C ALA A 232 -11.80 -5.43 -11.54
N VAL A 233 -11.40 -5.81 -12.73
CA VAL A 233 -11.52 -7.16 -13.24
C VAL A 233 -10.14 -7.78 -13.41
N SER A 234 -9.98 -9.04 -12.99
CA SER A 234 -8.76 -9.82 -13.19
C SER A 234 -9.09 -11.17 -13.82
N PRO A 235 -8.33 -11.61 -14.85
CA PRO A 235 -8.46 -12.98 -15.34
C PRO A 235 -8.17 -13.99 -14.24
N PHE A 236 -8.98 -15.02 -14.15
CA PHE A 236 -8.83 -16.08 -13.16
C PHE A 236 -7.60 -16.95 -13.49
N VAL A 237 -6.77 -17.17 -12.47
CA VAL A 237 -5.65 -18.12 -12.53
C VAL A 237 -5.94 -19.27 -11.55
N PRO A 238 -6.13 -20.51 -12.03
CA PRO A 238 -6.32 -21.65 -11.15
C PRO A 238 -5.09 -21.87 -10.27
N LYS A 239 -5.25 -21.71 -8.96
CA LYS A 239 -4.14 -21.83 -8.01
C LYS A 239 -3.98 -23.25 -7.50
N THR A 240 -2.72 -23.64 -7.23
CA THR A 240 -2.37 -24.91 -6.61
C THR A 240 -3.00 -25.04 -5.21
N HIS A 241 -3.25 -26.24 -4.75
CA HIS A 241 -3.88 -26.54 -3.45
C HIS A 241 -5.26 -25.91 -3.23
N THR A 242 -6.00 -25.62 -4.32
CA THR A 242 -7.38 -25.16 -4.28
C THR A 242 -8.32 -26.18 -4.93
N PRO A 243 -9.63 -26.09 -4.66
CA PRO A 243 -10.62 -26.89 -5.41
C PRO A 243 -10.55 -26.74 -6.93
N PHE A 244 -10.08 -25.58 -7.40
CA PHE A 244 -9.94 -25.29 -8.84
C PHE A 244 -8.57 -25.60 -9.43
N GLN A 245 -7.68 -26.26 -8.69
CA GLN A 245 -6.35 -26.62 -9.20
C GLN A 245 -6.34 -27.53 -10.44
N TRP A 246 -7.44 -28.20 -10.72
CA TRP A 246 -7.63 -29.07 -11.89
C TRP A 246 -8.27 -28.37 -13.07
N GLU A 247 -8.85 -27.18 -12.87
CA GLU A 247 -9.50 -26.43 -13.92
C GLU A 247 -8.49 -25.83 -14.90
N ALA A 248 -8.93 -25.64 -16.15
CA ALA A 248 -8.16 -24.89 -17.12
C ALA A 248 -8.23 -23.40 -16.84
N GLN A 249 -7.17 -22.68 -17.15
CA GLN A 249 -7.23 -21.25 -17.38
C GLN A 249 -7.76 -21.00 -18.80
N ILE A 250 -8.65 -20.05 -18.99
CA ILE A 250 -9.11 -19.67 -20.34
C ILE A 250 -7.94 -19.13 -21.17
N SER A 251 -8.01 -19.27 -22.48
CA SER A 251 -6.96 -18.79 -23.40
C SER A 251 -6.79 -17.27 -23.34
N LEU A 252 -5.63 -16.77 -23.74
CA LEU A 252 -5.35 -15.33 -23.81
C LEU A 252 -6.39 -14.62 -24.71
N THR A 253 -6.71 -15.21 -25.87
CA THR A 253 -7.71 -14.69 -26.80
C THR A 253 -9.09 -14.57 -26.15
N GLU A 254 -9.48 -15.57 -25.35
CA GLU A 254 -10.76 -15.55 -24.64
C GLU A 254 -10.76 -14.52 -23.50
N MET A 255 -9.64 -14.33 -22.78
CA MET A 255 -9.51 -13.26 -21.79
C MET A 255 -9.73 -11.88 -22.42
N GLU A 256 -9.09 -11.64 -23.56
CA GLU A 256 -9.22 -10.38 -24.32
C GLU A 256 -10.64 -10.17 -24.85
N ALA A 257 -11.30 -11.25 -25.34
CA ALA A 257 -12.67 -11.21 -25.82
C ALA A 257 -13.63 -10.82 -24.70
N ARG A 258 -13.51 -11.42 -23.51
CA ARG A 258 -14.34 -11.10 -22.33
C ARG A 258 -14.11 -9.68 -21.82
N ILE A 259 -12.88 -9.20 -21.81
CA ILE A 259 -12.58 -7.81 -21.43
C ILE A 259 -13.17 -6.83 -22.44
N ARG A 260 -13.09 -7.16 -23.75
CA ARG A 260 -13.71 -6.34 -24.79
C ARG A 260 -15.22 -6.27 -24.62
N HIS A 261 -15.88 -7.41 -24.37
CA HIS A 261 -17.31 -7.48 -24.07
C HIS A 261 -17.69 -6.56 -22.89
N LEU A 262 -16.99 -6.68 -21.75
CA LEU A 262 -17.23 -5.85 -20.58
C LEU A 262 -16.98 -4.35 -20.85
N ARG A 263 -15.93 -4.01 -21.60
CA ARG A 263 -15.62 -2.63 -21.97
C ARG A 263 -16.74 -2.01 -22.80
N ASP A 264 -17.25 -2.75 -23.77
CA ASP A 264 -18.33 -2.28 -24.65
C ASP A 264 -19.64 -2.15 -23.86
N ALA A 265 -19.94 -3.08 -22.93
CA ALA A 265 -21.09 -3.02 -22.05
C ALA A 265 -21.02 -1.86 -21.04
N VAL A 266 -19.84 -1.51 -20.52
CA VAL A 266 -19.67 -0.41 -19.54
C VAL A 266 -19.68 0.98 -20.22
N ARG A 267 -19.18 1.06 -21.46
CA ARG A 267 -18.96 2.31 -22.19
C ARG A 267 -20.15 3.31 -22.20
N PRO A 268 -21.42 2.89 -22.36
CA PRO A 268 -22.55 3.84 -22.37
C PRO A 268 -22.91 4.39 -20.98
N HIS A 269 -22.34 3.89 -19.90
CA HIS A 269 -22.78 4.16 -18.54
C HIS A 269 -21.88 5.17 -17.82
N LYS A 270 -22.40 6.40 -17.59
CA LYS A 270 -21.71 7.40 -16.78
C LYS A 270 -21.58 6.94 -15.32
N ASN A 271 -20.49 7.34 -14.65
CA ASN A 271 -20.15 6.98 -13.26
C ASN A 271 -19.90 5.47 -13.03
N LEU A 272 -19.70 4.72 -14.11
CA LEU A 272 -19.23 3.33 -14.09
C LEU A 272 -17.93 3.27 -14.90
N THR A 273 -16.86 2.77 -14.30
CA THR A 273 -15.53 2.69 -14.91
C THR A 273 -15.05 1.25 -14.85
N LEU A 274 -14.56 0.71 -15.96
CA LEU A 274 -13.89 -0.57 -16.01
C LEU A 274 -12.37 -0.39 -15.91
N ARG A 275 -11.74 -1.18 -15.06
CA ARG A 275 -10.29 -1.38 -15.01
C ARG A 275 -10.01 -2.88 -15.04
N TRP A 276 -8.96 -3.29 -15.69
CA TRP A 276 -8.59 -4.69 -15.75
C TRP A 276 -7.10 -4.90 -15.55
N HIS A 277 -6.77 -6.11 -15.10
CA HIS A 277 -5.39 -6.59 -15.06
C HIS A 277 -5.02 -7.11 -16.45
N GLU A 278 -3.79 -6.85 -16.88
CA GLU A 278 -3.31 -7.21 -18.21
C GLU A 278 -3.46 -8.74 -18.47
N PRO A 279 -4.20 -9.17 -19.51
CA PRO A 279 -4.43 -10.58 -19.78
C PRO A 279 -3.15 -11.38 -19.99
N ALA A 280 -2.19 -10.82 -20.70
CA ALA A 280 -0.92 -11.48 -20.99
C ALA A 280 -0.10 -11.75 -19.71
N MET A 281 -0.11 -10.84 -18.72
CA MET A 281 0.51 -11.07 -17.42
C MET A 281 -0.19 -12.19 -16.65
N SER A 282 -1.54 -12.21 -16.66
CA SER A 282 -2.32 -13.28 -16.01
C SER A 282 -2.12 -14.64 -16.69
N HIS A 283 -1.91 -14.65 -18.02
CA HIS A 283 -1.60 -15.86 -18.77
C HIS A 283 -0.22 -16.39 -18.37
N LEU A 284 0.80 -15.55 -18.34
CA LEU A 284 2.14 -15.91 -17.87
C LEU A 284 2.12 -16.40 -16.41
N GLU A 285 1.37 -15.74 -15.53
CA GLU A 285 1.18 -16.19 -14.15
C GLU A 285 0.60 -17.62 -14.11
N GLY A 286 -0.35 -17.95 -14.97
CA GLY A 286 -0.93 -19.28 -15.10
C GLY A 286 0.11 -20.34 -15.48
N ILE A 287 1.00 -20.04 -16.43
CA ILE A 287 2.09 -20.90 -16.83
C ILE A 287 3.04 -21.15 -15.66
N LEU A 288 3.55 -20.08 -15.04
CA LEU A 288 4.56 -20.18 -13.99
C LEU A 288 4.01 -20.80 -12.69
N SER A 289 2.80 -20.43 -12.27
CA SER A 289 2.21 -20.91 -11.00
C SER A 289 1.75 -22.36 -11.05
N ARG A 290 1.55 -22.93 -12.23
CA ARG A 290 1.07 -24.30 -12.46
C ARG A 290 2.13 -25.22 -13.08
N GLY A 291 3.28 -24.66 -13.41
CA GLY A 291 4.39 -25.36 -14.02
C GLY A 291 5.20 -26.25 -13.08
N ASP A 292 6.26 -26.80 -13.60
CA ASP A 292 7.24 -27.57 -12.86
C ASP A 292 8.66 -27.06 -13.15
N ARG A 293 9.67 -27.77 -12.64
CA ARG A 293 11.09 -27.38 -12.76
C ARG A 293 11.58 -27.20 -14.21
N ARG A 294 10.92 -27.75 -15.22
CA ARG A 294 11.29 -27.56 -16.62
C ARG A 294 11.18 -26.11 -17.06
N LEU A 295 10.30 -25.35 -16.42
CA LEU A 295 10.17 -23.91 -16.68
C LEU A 295 11.40 -23.10 -16.23
N ALA A 296 12.31 -23.64 -15.46
CA ALA A 296 13.55 -22.94 -15.09
C ALA A 296 14.38 -22.53 -16.32
N GLU A 297 14.44 -23.40 -17.33
CA GLU A 297 15.11 -23.08 -18.59
C GLU A 297 14.39 -22.00 -19.38
N VAL A 298 13.06 -22.01 -19.39
CA VAL A 298 12.24 -20.97 -20.02
C VAL A 298 12.49 -19.62 -19.36
N VAL A 299 12.51 -19.57 -18.02
CA VAL A 299 12.81 -18.34 -17.26
C VAL A 299 14.21 -17.81 -17.60
N GLU A 300 15.21 -18.68 -17.65
CA GLU A 300 16.59 -18.28 -17.97
C GLU A 300 16.68 -17.71 -19.41
N ARG A 301 16.01 -18.34 -20.38
CA ARG A 301 16.01 -17.88 -21.78
C ARG A 301 15.27 -16.54 -21.92
N ALA A 302 14.13 -16.38 -21.27
CA ALA A 302 13.39 -15.11 -21.28
C ALA A 302 14.23 -13.98 -20.67
N TYR A 303 14.93 -14.23 -19.56
CA TYR A 303 15.87 -13.30 -18.97
C TYR A 303 17.01 -12.92 -19.92
N ARG A 304 17.63 -13.89 -20.60
CA ARG A 304 18.70 -13.63 -21.58
C ARG A 304 18.21 -12.84 -22.80
N LYS A 305 16.92 -12.90 -23.11
CA LYS A 305 16.26 -12.10 -24.16
C LYS A 305 15.89 -10.68 -23.70
N GLY A 306 16.23 -10.32 -22.43
CA GLY A 306 16.08 -8.96 -21.89
C GLY A 306 14.85 -8.73 -21.03
N ASP A 307 14.02 -9.76 -20.77
CA ASP A 307 12.88 -9.61 -19.87
C ASP A 307 13.33 -9.72 -18.40
N ILE A 308 13.48 -8.56 -17.74
CA ILE A 308 13.98 -8.45 -16.36
C ILE A 308 12.85 -8.13 -15.39
N PHE A 309 11.84 -7.36 -15.80
CA PHE A 309 10.79 -6.83 -14.94
C PHE A 309 9.38 -7.22 -15.38
N SER A 310 9.16 -8.50 -15.67
CA SER A 310 7.87 -9.06 -16.13
C SER A 310 6.69 -8.82 -15.20
N SER A 311 6.93 -8.40 -13.95
CA SER A 311 5.88 -8.04 -12.99
C SER A 311 5.42 -6.59 -13.08
N TRP A 312 6.05 -5.78 -13.91
CA TRP A 312 5.76 -4.35 -14.09
C TRP A 312 5.06 -4.12 -15.44
N VAL A 313 3.89 -3.53 -15.40
CA VAL A 313 3.06 -3.33 -16.60
C VAL A 313 3.80 -2.52 -17.66
N GLU A 314 4.56 -1.50 -17.25
CA GLU A 314 5.27 -0.59 -18.14
C GLU A 314 6.40 -1.25 -18.95
N GLY A 315 6.96 -2.35 -18.44
CA GLY A 315 8.06 -3.08 -19.09
C GLY A 315 7.68 -4.50 -19.54
N PHE A 316 6.42 -4.89 -19.39
CA PHE A 316 5.99 -6.24 -19.69
C PHE A 316 5.85 -6.51 -21.19
N ASP A 317 6.57 -7.52 -21.68
CA ASP A 317 6.44 -8.08 -23.02
C ASP A 317 6.33 -9.62 -22.93
N LEU A 318 5.30 -10.19 -23.54
CA LEU A 318 5.10 -11.64 -23.56
C LEU A 318 5.95 -12.32 -24.64
N THR A 319 6.51 -11.60 -25.61
CA THR A 319 7.26 -12.15 -26.74
C THR A 319 8.48 -12.97 -26.32
N PRO A 320 9.37 -12.49 -25.44
CA PRO A 320 10.51 -13.26 -24.96
C PRO A 320 10.11 -14.59 -24.29
N TRP A 321 8.95 -14.61 -23.63
CA TRP A 321 8.43 -15.80 -22.97
C TRP A 321 7.87 -16.82 -23.96
N LYS A 322 7.16 -16.39 -24.99
CA LYS A 322 6.67 -17.26 -26.08
C LYS A 322 7.84 -17.91 -26.81
N GLU A 323 8.81 -17.12 -27.23
CA GLU A 323 10.01 -17.62 -27.89
C GLU A 323 10.79 -18.60 -27.01
N ALA A 324 10.94 -18.30 -25.71
CA ALA A 324 11.63 -19.19 -24.79
C ALA A 324 10.89 -20.54 -24.59
N LEU A 325 9.55 -20.51 -24.57
CA LEU A 325 8.74 -21.74 -24.54
C LEU A 325 8.95 -22.56 -25.83
N ASP A 326 8.88 -21.94 -26.99
CA ASP A 326 9.05 -22.58 -28.29
C ASP A 326 10.46 -23.20 -28.42
N GLU A 327 11.50 -22.47 -28.03
CA GLU A 327 12.88 -22.97 -28.01
C GLU A 327 13.09 -24.16 -27.07
N CYS A 328 12.29 -24.24 -25.99
CA CYS A 328 12.30 -25.39 -25.08
C CYS A 328 11.36 -26.52 -25.52
N GLY A 329 10.70 -26.41 -26.68
CA GLY A 329 9.72 -27.38 -27.15
C GLY A 329 8.49 -27.49 -26.26
N MET A 330 8.08 -26.40 -25.62
CA MET A 330 6.94 -26.33 -24.70
C MET A 330 5.86 -25.40 -25.22
N THR A 331 4.59 -25.68 -24.85
CA THR A 331 3.48 -24.79 -25.14
C THR A 331 2.83 -24.29 -23.84
N ALA A 332 2.18 -23.13 -23.91
CA ALA A 332 1.47 -22.55 -22.77
C ALA A 332 0.35 -23.48 -22.27
N GLU A 333 -0.35 -24.16 -23.20
CA GLU A 333 -1.48 -25.04 -22.92
C GLU A 333 -1.10 -26.24 -22.05
N GLN A 334 0.15 -26.72 -22.15
CA GLN A 334 0.66 -27.79 -21.28
C GLN A 334 0.56 -27.43 -19.79
N TRP A 335 0.61 -26.15 -19.48
CA TRP A 335 0.59 -25.62 -18.11
C TRP A 335 -0.76 -25.04 -17.70
N THR A 336 -1.41 -24.32 -18.62
CA THR A 336 -2.69 -23.65 -18.37
C THR A 336 -3.91 -24.56 -18.57
N GLY A 337 -3.76 -25.69 -19.27
CA GLY A 337 -4.83 -26.65 -19.52
C GLY A 337 -5.41 -27.32 -18.28
N GLY A 338 -6.59 -27.91 -18.43
CA GLY A 338 -7.24 -28.74 -17.40
C GLY A 338 -6.41 -29.97 -17.05
N ARG A 339 -6.59 -30.47 -15.84
CA ARG A 339 -5.88 -31.65 -15.33
C ARG A 339 -6.88 -32.68 -14.80
N GLU A 340 -6.53 -33.96 -14.95
CA GLU A 340 -7.35 -35.02 -14.42
C GLU A 340 -7.30 -35.03 -12.88
N PRO A 341 -8.47 -35.11 -12.19
CA PRO A 341 -8.54 -35.07 -10.75
C PRO A 341 -7.74 -36.18 -10.03
N ASP A 342 -7.61 -37.34 -10.67
CA ASP A 342 -6.88 -38.50 -10.13
C ASP A 342 -5.44 -38.58 -10.66
N GLY A 343 -5.07 -37.75 -11.62
CA GLY A 343 -3.73 -37.65 -12.20
C GLY A 343 -2.72 -37.00 -11.25
N PRO A 344 -1.40 -37.21 -11.47
CA PRO A 344 -0.35 -36.57 -10.68
C PRO A 344 -0.29 -35.07 -10.97
N LEU A 345 -0.03 -34.29 -9.94
CA LEU A 345 0.16 -32.84 -10.03
C LEU A 345 1.63 -32.46 -9.71
N PRO A 346 2.19 -31.45 -10.38
CA PRO A 346 3.57 -31.00 -10.12
C PRO A 346 3.88 -30.69 -8.66
N TRP A 347 2.89 -30.31 -7.87
CA TRP A 347 2.98 -29.90 -6.46
C TRP A 347 2.55 -30.98 -5.47
N ASP A 348 2.27 -32.22 -5.88
CA ASP A 348 1.82 -33.29 -4.97
C ASP A 348 2.85 -33.63 -3.87
N HIS A 349 4.13 -33.29 -4.08
CA HIS A 349 5.20 -33.42 -3.10
C HIS A 349 5.14 -32.33 -2.00
N LEU A 350 4.29 -31.30 -2.15
CA LEU A 350 4.11 -30.22 -1.19
C LEU A 350 2.79 -30.43 -0.44
N TRP A 351 2.86 -30.77 0.84
CA TRP A 351 1.66 -30.96 1.63
C TRP A 351 1.30 -29.65 2.37
N ALA A 352 0.25 -28.98 1.91
CA ALA A 352 -0.21 -27.70 2.45
C ALA A 352 -1.17 -27.82 3.64
N GLY A 353 -1.59 -29.04 3.98
CA GLY A 353 -2.49 -29.33 5.09
C GLY A 353 -3.91 -29.77 4.65
N THR A 354 -4.47 -29.20 3.60
CA THR A 354 -5.78 -29.63 3.07
C THR A 354 -5.66 -30.93 2.28
N SER A 355 -6.59 -31.86 2.52
CA SER A 355 -6.56 -33.15 1.83
C SER A 355 -7.08 -33.05 0.39
N ARG A 356 -6.50 -33.86 -0.51
CA ARG A 356 -6.97 -33.96 -1.92
C ARG A 356 -8.46 -34.37 -1.98
N ARG A 357 -8.89 -35.27 -1.07
CA ARG A 357 -10.31 -35.67 -0.97
C ARG A 357 -11.23 -34.49 -0.72
N PHE A 358 -10.86 -33.59 0.19
CA PHE A 358 -11.62 -32.37 0.47
C PHE A 358 -11.65 -31.44 -0.73
N LEU A 359 -10.49 -31.17 -1.35
CA LEU A 359 -10.41 -30.29 -2.53
C LEU A 359 -11.28 -30.83 -3.69
N SER A 360 -11.22 -32.15 -3.96
CA SER A 360 -12.04 -32.78 -4.99
C SER A 360 -13.54 -32.73 -4.66
N ALA A 361 -13.92 -32.91 -3.39
CA ALA A 361 -15.31 -32.76 -2.97
C ALA A 361 -15.83 -31.33 -3.16
N GLU A 362 -15.02 -30.34 -2.80
CA GLU A 362 -15.37 -28.92 -3.01
C GLU A 362 -15.44 -28.55 -4.49
N ARG A 363 -14.59 -29.13 -5.35
CA ARG A 363 -14.70 -28.99 -6.80
C ARG A 363 -16.07 -29.50 -7.31
N ARG A 364 -16.48 -30.70 -6.90
CA ARG A 364 -17.80 -31.22 -7.31
C ARG A 364 -18.95 -30.33 -6.85
N ARG A 365 -18.88 -29.80 -5.62
CA ARG A 365 -19.87 -28.82 -5.12
C ARG A 365 -19.88 -27.54 -5.96
N ALA A 366 -18.71 -27.03 -6.35
CA ALA A 366 -18.63 -25.89 -7.23
C ALA A 366 -19.37 -26.09 -8.55
N LEU A 367 -19.11 -27.22 -9.22
CA LEU A 367 -19.71 -27.54 -10.50
C LEU A 367 -21.23 -27.77 -10.42
N SER A 368 -21.76 -28.16 -9.25
CA SER A 368 -23.20 -28.29 -8.97
C SER A 368 -23.83 -27.02 -8.38
N GLY A 369 -23.08 -25.94 -8.19
CA GLY A 369 -23.58 -24.71 -7.56
C GLY A 369 -23.86 -24.82 -6.04
N ALA A 370 -23.49 -25.94 -5.40
CA ALA A 370 -23.76 -26.14 -3.97
C ALA A 370 -22.82 -25.33 -3.08
N VAL A 371 -23.36 -24.64 -2.10
CA VAL A 371 -22.61 -23.82 -1.13
C VAL A 371 -22.06 -24.68 0.01
N THR A 372 -20.90 -24.30 0.53
CA THR A 372 -20.26 -24.90 1.71
C THR A 372 -20.22 -23.87 2.84
N GLY A 373 -20.87 -24.18 3.97
CA GLY A 373 -20.90 -23.30 5.14
C GLY A 373 -19.52 -23.11 5.77
N ASP A 374 -19.35 -21.99 6.46
CA ASP A 374 -18.15 -21.67 7.22
C ASP A 374 -18.05 -22.58 8.46
N CYS A 375 -16.92 -23.25 8.63
CA CYS A 375 -16.69 -24.15 9.77
C CYS A 375 -16.53 -23.42 11.11
N ARG A 376 -16.49 -22.08 11.12
CA ARG A 376 -16.56 -21.25 12.34
C ARG A 376 -17.93 -21.33 12.99
N TYR A 377 -18.99 -21.34 12.17
CA TYR A 377 -20.39 -21.24 12.59
C TYR A 377 -21.20 -22.53 12.36
N GLY A 378 -20.63 -23.49 11.67
CA GLY A 378 -21.28 -24.73 11.27
C GLY A 378 -20.42 -25.97 11.48
N PRO A 379 -20.90 -27.16 11.05
CA PRO A 379 -20.19 -28.41 11.24
C PRO A 379 -18.85 -28.44 10.45
N CYS A 380 -17.87 -29.12 11.04
CA CYS A 380 -16.58 -29.34 10.41
C CYS A 380 -16.73 -30.13 9.09
N ARG A 381 -16.12 -29.62 8.01
CA ARG A 381 -16.13 -30.22 6.67
C ARG A 381 -14.94 -31.14 6.41
N GLN A 382 -14.18 -31.51 7.45
CA GLN A 382 -13.08 -32.47 7.40
C GLN A 382 -12.04 -32.16 6.32
N CYS A 383 -11.56 -30.90 6.28
CA CYS A 383 -10.53 -30.50 5.31
C CYS A 383 -9.16 -31.18 5.53
N GLY A 384 -8.95 -31.82 6.70
CA GLY A 384 -7.72 -32.56 7.02
C GLY A 384 -6.69 -31.74 7.79
N VAL A 385 -6.95 -30.48 8.11
CA VAL A 385 -5.96 -29.57 8.71
C VAL A 385 -6.01 -29.55 10.23
N CYS A 386 -7.20 -29.59 10.83
CA CYS A 386 -7.37 -29.58 12.26
C CYS A 386 -7.23 -31.00 12.82
N ASP A 387 -6.50 -31.17 13.93
CA ASP A 387 -6.53 -32.39 14.68
C ASP A 387 -7.87 -32.48 15.44
N THR A 388 -8.75 -33.31 14.95
CA THR A 388 -10.08 -33.52 15.55
C THR A 388 -10.00 -34.12 16.95
N LYS A 389 -8.87 -34.73 17.33
CA LYS A 389 -8.63 -35.22 18.69
C LYS A 389 -8.21 -34.13 19.65
N ALA A 390 -7.52 -33.08 19.13
CA ALA A 390 -7.08 -31.91 19.90
C ALA A 390 -8.15 -30.82 20.01
N GLY A 391 -9.31 -30.99 19.37
CA GLY A 391 -10.41 -30.02 19.37
C GLY A 391 -10.59 -29.27 18.08
N PRO A 392 -11.66 -28.49 17.94
CA PRO A 392 -11.91 -27.69 16.73
C PRO A 392 -10.88 -26.58 16.57
N SER A 393 -10.80 -26.04 15.34
CA SER A 393 -9.95 -24.91 14.94
C SER A 393 -9.78 -23.88 16.07
N LEU A 394 -8.54 -23.54 16.40
CA LEU A 394 -8.17 -22.58 17.45
C LEU A 394 -8.56 -21.14 17.07
N LEU A 395 -9.82 -20.90 16.83
CA LEU A 395 -10.40 -19.57 16.75
C LEU A 395 -10.60 -19.08 18.18
N ARG A 396 -9.66 -18.35 18.71
CA ARG A 396 -9.79 -17.71 20.02
C ARG A 396 -9.61 -16.22 19.84
N ALA A 397 -10.67 -15.46 20.12
CA ALA A 397 -10.46 -14.22 20.82
C ALA A 397 -10.15 -14.62 22.26
N ARG A 398 -8.88 -14.63 22.64
CA ARG A 398 -8.46 -15.17 23.95
C ARG A 398 -8.96 -14.38 25.13
N ASP A 399 -9.44 -13.16 24.92
CA ASP A 399 -9.85 -12.23 25.98
C ASP A 399 -11.37 -12.18 26.15
N SER A 400 -12.13 -12.89 25.34
CA SER A 400 -13.56 -13.05 25.55
C SER A 400 -13.82 -14.43 26.14
N ASP A 401 -14.03 -14.53 27.45
CA ASP A 401 -14.84 -15.59 27.94
C ASP A 401 -16.24 -15.43 27.35
N PRO A 402 -16.70 -16.39 26.61
CA PRO A 402 -16.74 -17.81 26.88
C PRO A 402 -15.95 -18.66 25.86
N PRO A 403 -15.68 -19.94 26.22
CA PRO A 403 -14.90 -20.85 25.41
C PRO A 403 -15.55 -21.12 24.06
N LEU A 404 -14.68 -21.50 23.10
CA LEU A 404 -14.97 -21.82 21.69
C LEU A 404 -16.31 -22.53 21.38
N ARG A 405 -16.82 -23.34 22.31
CA ARG A 405 -18.11 -24.02 22.16
C ARG A 405 -19.30 -23.06 22.09
N THR A 406 -19.21 -21.91 22.73
CA THR A 406 -20.26 -20.88 22.66
C THR A 406 -20.18 -20.07 21.39
N MET A 407 -18.98 -19.92 20.80
CA MET A 407 -18.80 -19.28 19.48
C MET A 407 -19.39 -20.11 18.34
N LEU A 408 -19.49 -21.43 18.48
CA LEU A 408 -20.17 -22.30 17.52
C LEU A 408 -21.70 -22.10 17.48
N ASN A 409 -22.26 -21.47 18.52
CA ASN A 409 -23.68 -21.16 18.65
C ASN A 409 -24.02 -19.69 18.37
N PHE A 410 -23.06 -18.87 17.93
CA PHE A 410 -23.44 -17.58 17.34
C PHE A 410 -24.27 -17.88 16.09
N PRO A 411 -25.49 -17.33 16.01
CA PRO A 411 -26.23 -17.35 14.77
C PRO A 411 -25.26 -16.84 13.68
N GLU A 412 -25.29 -17.43 12.49
CA GLU A 412 -24.63 -16.85 11.34
C GLU A 412 -24.76 -15.35 11.50
N ARG A 413 -23.64 -14.64 11.71
CA ARG A 413 -23.69 -13.18 11.75
C ARG A 413 -24.44 -12.85 10.49
N ASP A 414 -25.68 -12.47 10.70
CA ASP A 414 -26.61 -12.27 9.62
C ASP A 414 -25.86 -11.37 8.64
N GLN A 415 -25.64 -11.87 7.42
CA GLN A 415 -25.01 -11.06 6.37
C GLN A 415 -25.85 -9.80 6.13
N ASN A 416 -27.01 -9.76 6.75
CA ASN A 416 -27.90 -8.66 6.92
C ASN A 416 -27.61 -7.99 8.26
N ASP A 417 -26.62 -7.12 8.32
CA ASP A 417 -26.52 -6.14 9.41
C ASP A 417 -27.82 -5.34 9.43
N HIS A 418 -28.68 -5.63 10.42
CA HIS A 418 -29.98 -4.94 10.61
C HIS A 418 -29.82 -3.60 11.32
N SER A 419 -28.58 -3.12 11.55
CA SER A 419 -28.34 -1.77 12.05
C SER A 419 -29.07 -0.75 11.18
N PRO A 420 -29.72 0.25 11.76
CA PRO A 420 -30.41 1.26 10.99
C PRO A 420 -29.40 1.94 10.07
N ILE A 421 -29.71 1.99 8.77
CA ILE A 421 -28.93 2.73 7.79
C ILE A 421 -28.96 4.19 8.23
N PRO A 422 -27.82 4.84 8.54
CA PRO A 422 -27.84 6.24 8.90
C PRO A 422 -28.48 7.03 7.76
N PRO A 423 -29.29 8.05 8.07
CA PRO A 423 -29.94 8.84 7.05
C PRO A 423 -28.88 9.38 6.11
N VAL A 424 -29.00 9.08 4.81
CA VAL A 424 -28.14 9.68 3.79
C VAL A 424 -28.39 11.18 3.86
N ALA A 425 -27.37 11.96 4.25
CA ALA A 425 -27.48 13.41 4.27
C ALA A 425 -27.97 13.90 2.90
N PRO A 426 -28.93 14.84 2.84
CA PRO A 426 -29.49 15.31 1.58
C PRO A 426 -28.33 15.72 0.65
N TYR A 427 -28.27 15.12 -0.52
CA TYR A 427 -27.28 15.49 -1.54
C TYR A 427 -27.47 16.97 -1.89
N GLN A 428 -26.48 17.78 -1.56
CA GLN A 428 -26.43 19.19 -1.97
C GLN A 428 -25.43 19.28 -3.16
N PRO A 429 -25.94 19.44 -4.39
CA PRO A 429 -25.08 19.63 -5.55
C PRO A 429 -24.14 20.82 -5.35
N GLY A 430 -22.85 20.64 -5.56
CA GLY A 430 -21.85 21.71 -5.52
C GLY A 430 -21.23 22.03 -4.15
N LYS A 431 -21.74 21.54 -3.03
CA LYS A 431 -21.02 21.64 -1.76
C LYS A 431 -19.95 20.56 -1.65
N LYS A 432 -18.69 20.98 -1.65
CA LYS A 432 -17.58 20.11 -1.24
C LYS A 432 -17.82 19.69 0.23
N ALA A 433 -17.62 18.42 0.53
CA ALA A 433 -17.67 17.95 1.91
C ALA A 433 -16.72 18.80 2.77
N ALA A 434 -17.19 19.23 3.95
CA ALA A 434 -16.31 19.90 4.89
C ALA A 434 -15.19 18.92 5.34
N PRO A 435 -13.95 19.39 5.52
CA PRO A 435 -12.91 18.57 6.10
C PRO A 435 -13.34 18.11 7.50
N PRO A 436 -12.93 16.89 7.93
CA PRO A 436 -13.17 16.44 9.30
C PRO A 436 -12.52 17.45 10.27
N ALA A 437 -13.25 17.88 11.29
CA ALA A 437 -12.70 18.74 12.31
C ALA A 437 -11.69 17.93 13.15
N ILE A 438 -10.44 18.39 13.21
CA ILE A 438 -9.48 17.88 14.18
C ILE A 438 -9.81 18.49 15.55
N GLY A 439 -9.53 17.75 16.64
CA GLY A 439 -9.69 18.27 17.98
C GLY A 439 -8.89 19.58 18.18
N GLU A 440 -9.48 20.55 18.88
CA GLU A 440 -8.84 21.85 19.17
C GLU A 440 -7.46 21.69 19.78
N GLU A 441 -7.29 20.66 20.62
CA GLU A 441 -6.01 20.33 21.25
C GLU A 441 -4.93 20.03 20.21
N LEU A 442 -5.24 19.29 19.15
CA LEU A 442 -4.28 18.92 18.10
C LEU A 442 -3.96 20.09 17.16
N ALA A 443 -4.90 21.01 16.98
CA ALA A 443 -4.71 22.22 16.18
C ALA A 443 -4.00 23.35 16.93
N ARG A 444 -3.87 23.24 18.26
CA ARG A 444 -3.24 24.25 19.12
C ARG A 444 -1.79 24.47 18.68
N ARG A 445 -1.36 25.74 18.67
CA ARG A 445 0.02 26.14 18.39
C ARG A 445 0.56 26.85 19.63
N ALA A 446 1.47 26.20 20.35
CA ALA A 446 2.02 26.72 21.59
C ALA A 446 3.43 27.28 21.42
N VAL A 447 4.28 26.62 20.62
CA VAL A 447 5.65 27.05 20.38
C VAL A 447 6.11 26.62 19.00
N ARG A 448 7.01 27.39 18.39
CA ARG A 448 7.54 27.14 17.04
C ARG A 448 9.06 27.25 17.07
N TYR A 449 9.75 26.21 16.57
CA TYR A 449 11.20 26.13 16.55
C TYR A 449 11.72 25.97 15.12
N ARG A 450 12.84 26.68 14.82
CA ARG A 450 13.74 26.30 13.73
C ARG A 450 14.81 25.39 14.32
N ILE A 451 14.92 24.17 13.81
CA ILE A 451 15.88 23.17 14.26
C ILE A 451 16.91 22.99 13.16
N TRP A 452 18.17 23.27 13.48
CA TRP A 452 19.29 23.11 12.57
C TRP A 452 19.87 21.71 12.68
N HIS A 453 20.23 21.11 11.55
CA HIS A 453 20.78 19.77 11.50
C HIS A 453 21.84 19.61 10.40
N ARG A 454 22.67 18.60 10.55
CA ARG A 454 23.58 18.12 9.52
C ARG A 454 22.89 17.04 8.68
N LYS A 455 23.37 16.88 7.45
CA LYS A 455 22.95 15.83 6.51
C LYS A 455 24.20 15.38 5.77
N GLU A 456 24.93 14.43 6.36
CA GLU A 456 26.25 13.98 5.90
C GLU A 456 26.22 12.46 5.61
N ASP A 457 27.26 11.89 5.05
CA ASP A 457 27.42 10.46 4.76
C ASP A 457 26.23 9.85 4.00
N ARG A 458 25.69 8.76 4.53
CA ARG A 458 24.52 8.09 3.92
C ARG A 458 23.26 8.98 3.90
N ALA A 459 23.14 9.88 4.84
CA ALA A 459 21.99 10.79 4.87
C ALA A 459 22.00 11.79 3.70
N ALA A 460 23.15 12.10 3.09
CA ALA A 460 23.23 12.94 1.91
C ALA A 460 22.37 12.42 0.74
N TRP A 461 22.11 11.11 0.68
CA TRP A 461 21.34 10.45 -0.37
C TRP A 461 19.83 10.44 -0.14
N ILE A 462 19.34 10.95 0.99
CA ILE A 462 17.91 11.06 1.30
C ILE A 462 17.31 12.23 0.50
N SER A 463 16.22 11.98 -0.24
CA SER A 463 15.46 13.01 -0.93
C SER A 463 14.66 13.89 0.05
N GLN A 464 14.13 15.02 -0.42
CA GLN A 464 13.34 15.93 0.42
C GLN A 464 12.06 15.28 0.98
N LEU A 465 11.39 14.45 0.19
CA LEU A 465 10.17 13.76 0.63
C LEU A 465 10.47 12.68 1.67
N GLU A 466 11.58 11.97 1.48
CA GLU A 466 12.05 10.98 2.46
C GLU A 466 12.51 11.64 3.75
N LEU A 467 13.20 12.80 3.66
CA LEU A 467 13.59 13.60 4.82
C LEU A 467 12.37 14.04 5.63
N GLN A 468 11.31 14.51 4.97
CA GLN A 468 10.06 14.87 5.64
C GLN A 468 9.49 13.66 6.40
N SER A 469 9.32 12.53 5.74
CA SER A 469 8.78 11.31 6.35
C SER A 469 9.66 10.80 7.51
N LEU A 470 10.98 10.88 7.36
CA LEU A 470 11.94 10.51 8.39
C LEU A 470 11.81 11.40 9.63
N LEU A 471 11.74 12.72 9.46
CA LEU A 471 11.59 13.67 10.54
C LEU A 471 10.25 13.50 11.26
N GLU A 472 9.14 13.34 10.53
CA GLU A 472 7.83 13.07 11.12
C GLU A 472 7.87 11.81 12.01
N ARG A 473 8.46 10.73 11.52
CA ARG A 473 8.62 9.48 12.27
C ARG A 473 9.56 9.64 13.47
N SER A 474 10.68 10.36 13.33
CA SER A 474 11.62 10.62 14.42
C SER A 474 11.00 11.45 15.54
N MET A 475 10.21 12.48 15.19
CA MET A 475 9.49 13.30 16.16
C MET A 475 8.42 12.53 16.91
N ARG A 476 7.69 11.62 16.24
CA ARG A 476 6.74 10.71 16.90
C ARG A 476 7.45 9.77 17.88
N ARG A 477 8.57 9.16 17.48
CA ARG A 477 9.40 8.32 18.37
C ARG A 477 9.99 9.09 19.55
N ALA A 478 10.23 10.38 19.37
CA ALA A 478 10.68 11.27 20.42
C ALA A 478 9.55 11.73 21.37
N GLY A 479 8.30 11.35 21.11
CA GLY A 479 7.13 11.76 21.89
C GLY A 479 6.90 13.27 21.86
N LEU A 480 7.27 13.96 20.76
CA LEU A 480 7.04 15.40 20.65
C LEU A 480 5.55 15.70 20.40
N PRO A 481 4.96 16.63 21.14
CA PRO A 481 3.55 17.00 21.01
C PRO A 481 3.32 17.88 19.76
N LEU A 482 3.24 17.25 18.58
CA LEU A 482 3.11 17.92 17.30
C LEU A 482 1.77 18.65 17.16
N ALA A 483 1.79 19.86 16.59
CA ALA A 483 0.59 20.55 16.13
C ALA A 483 0.29 20.18 14.68
N PHE A 484 -1.02 20.10 14.34
CA PHE A 484 -1.47 19.64 13.02
C PHE A 484 -2.17 20.75 12.22
N SER A 485 -2.13 20.63 10.90
CA SER A 485 -2.88 21.48 9.98
C SER A 485 -4.36 21.12 10.01
N GLN A 486 -5.22 22.08 9.64
CA GLN A 486 -6.65 21.87 9.42
C GLN A 486 -6.87 21.56 7.94
N GLY A 487 -7.66 20.54 7.64
CA GLY A 487 -7.95 20.15 6.26
C GLY A 487 -8.41 18.69 6.15
N PHE A 488 -8.56 18.20 4.92
CA PHE A 488 -8.96 16.80 4.66
C PHE A 488 -7.90 15.76 5.08
N HIS A 489 -6.66 16.18 5.12
CA HIS A 489 -5.51 15.36 5.52
C HIS A 489 -4.64 16.17 6.48
N PRO A 490 -4.98 16.20 7.77
CA PRO A 490 -4.17 16.90 8.75
C PRO A 490 -2.74 16.33 8.79
N LEU A 491 -1.75 17.20 8.57
CA LEU A 491 -0.33 16.85 8.63
C LEU A 491 0.34 17.63 9.76
N PRO A 492 1.42 17.11 10.37
CA PRO A 492 2.23 17.88 11.30
C PRO A 492 2.66 19.22 10.69
N LEU A 493 2.64 20.27 11.48
CA LEU A 493 3.04 21.60 11.01
C LEU A 493 4.56 21.67 10.92
N LEU A 494 5.07 21.22 9.77
CA LEU A 494 6.47 21.24 9.39
C LEU A 494 6.70 22.16 8.19
N SER A 495 7.85 22.82 8.18
CA SER A 495 8.34 23.59 7.04
C SER A 495 9.83 23.37 6.88
N PHE A 496 10.31 23.46 5.67
CA PHE A 496 11.72 23.21 5.32
C PHE A 496 12.34 24.42 4.65
N GLY A 497 13.64 24.49 4.68
CA GLY A 497 14.42 25.33 3.80
C GLY A 497 14.29 24.90 2.32
N ARG A 498 15.16 25.45 1.49
CA ARG A 498 15.28 25.01 0.11
C ARG A 498 15.72 23.56 0.04
N ALA A 499 15.10 22.76 -0.82
CA ALA A 499 15.44 21.36 -0.97
C ALA A 499 16.89 21.18 -1.44
N LEU A 500 17.67 20.41 -0.68
CA LEU A 500 19.03 20.05 -1.06
C LEU A 500 18.97 18.87 -2.05
N PRO A 501 19.71 18.93 -3.18
CA PRO A 501 19.77 17.81 -4.12
C PRO A 501 20.28 16.53 -3.48
N VAL A 502 19.78 15.39 -3.95
CA VAL A 502 20.26 14.05 -3.53
C VAL A 502 21.75 13.91 -3.87
N GLY A 503 22.54 13.41 -2.93
CA GLY A 503 23.99 13.24 -3.04
C GLY A 503 24.78 14.47 -2.56
N VAL A 504 24.13 15.61 -2.28
CA VAL A 504 24.79 16.78 -1.69
C VAL A 504 24.72 16.69 -0.17
N ALA A 505 25.89 16.74 0.47
CA ALA A 505 25.97 16.79 1.94
C ALA A 505 25.76 18.23 2.44
N SER A 506 25.36 18.37 3.70
CA SER A 506 25.19 19.69 4.34
C SER A 506 25.47 19.65 5.83
N ARG A 507 26.12 20.70 6.31
CA ARG A 507 26.33 20.98 7.75
C ARG A 507 25.37 22.02 8.31
N SER A 508 24.51 22.57 7.45
CA SER A 508 23.65 23.71 7.78
C SER A 508 22.29 23.61 7.10
N GLU A 509 21.56 22.52 7.35
CA GLU A 509 20.15 22.41 6.99
C GLU A 509 19.27 22.78 8.18
N TRP A 510 18.00 23.09 7.91
CA TRP A 510 17.03 23.35 8.95
C TRP A 510 15.62 22.96 8.54
N PHE A 511 14.83 22.65 9.54
CA PHE A 511 13.38 22.54 9.43
C PHE A 511 12.70 23.32 10.55
N ILE A 512 11.45 23.66 10.36
CA ILE A 512 10.62 24.32 11.37
C ILE A 512 9.54 23.36 11.80
N VAL A 513 9.36 23.22 13.11
CA VAL A 513 8.28 22.44 13.73
C VAL A 513 7.45 23.32 14.64
N THR A 514 6.12 23.12 14.63
CA THR A 514 5.21 23.73 15.61
C THR A 514 4.70 22.65 16.55
N LEU A 515 4.82 22.92 17.86
CA LEU A 515 4.34 22.03 18.92
C LEU A 515 3.07 22.59 19.55
N ARG A 516 2.18 21.69 19.99
CA ARG A 516 0.90 22.05 20.66
C ARG A 516 1.06 22.28 22.18
N VAL A 517 2.18 21.86 22.75
CA VAL A 517 2.54 22.06 24.15
C VAL A 517 3.90 22.77 24.19
N PRO A 518 4.11 23.76 25.07
CA PRO A 518 5.41 24.39 25.23
C PRO A 518 6.43 23.37 25.75
N LEU A 519 7.54 23.23 25.06
CA LEU A 519 8.75 22.53 25.53
C LEU A 519 9.92 23.49 25.35
N ARG A 520 10.97 23.34 26.14
CA ARG A 520 12.19 24.13 25.98
C ARG A 520 12.99 23.63 24.77
N ALA A 521 13.80 24.48 24.17
CA ALA A 521 14.61 24.16 22.99
C ALA A 521 15.59 23.01 23.25
N ASP A 522 16.24 23.01 24.39
CA ASP A 522 17.14 21.95 24.83
C ASP A 522 16.41 20.61 25.01
N GLU A 523 15.24 20.61 25.61
CA GLU A 523 14.41 19.42 25.80
C GLU A 523 13.97 18.82 24.46
N VAL A 524 13.64 19.66 23.47
CA VAL A 524 13.31 19.19 22.12
C VAL A 524 14.50 18.50 21.47
N LEU A 525 15.71 19.07 21.60
CA LEU A 525 16.93 18.46 21.06
C LEU A 525 17.30 17.17 21.79
N GLU A 526 17.24 17.14 23.13
CA GLU A 526 17.53 15.94 23.93
C GLU A 526 16.63 14.75 23.59
N ARG A 527 15.35 15.01 23.31
CA ARG A 527 14.40 13.96 22.92
C ARG A 527 14.57 13.50 21.47
N LEU A 528 14.85 14.44 20.55
CA LEU A 528 14.83 14.17 19.11
C LEU A 528 16.17 13.67 18.57
N ASP A 529 17.31 14.23 19.00
CA ASP A 529 18.64 13.88 18.46
C ASP A 529 18.96 12.36 18.57
N PRO A 530 18.66 11.66 19.69
CA PRO A 530 18.85 10.21 19.78
C PRO A 530 17.94 9.37 18.84
N ARG A 531 16.95 9.99 18.23
CA ARG A 531 16.01 9.34 17.28
C ARG A 531 16.34 9.62 15.82
N MET A 532 17.38 10.44 15.58
CA MET A 532 17.87 10.69 14.22
C MET A 532 18.75 9.54 13.73
N PRO A 533 18.76 9.25 12.42
CA PRO A 533 19.64 8.25 11.85
C PRO A 533 21.09 8.74 11.78
N ASP A 534 22.00 7.79 11.56
CA ASP A 534 23.41 8.08 11.27
C ASP A 534 23.55 9.06 10.10
N GLY A 535 24.48 9.99 10.22
CA GLY A 535 24.69 11.06 9.25
C GLY A 535 23.74 12.26 9.39
N MET A 536 22.77 12.20 10.31
CA MET A 536 21.93 13.34 10.67
C MET A 536 22.10 13.66 12.16
N LYS A 537 22.59 14.84 12.44
CA LYS A 537 22.75 15.31 13.82
C LYS A 537 22.12 16.69 14.01
N LEU A 538 21.35 16.84 15.07
CA LEU A 538 20.79 18.15 15.44
C LEU A 538 21.89 19.03 16.03
N VAL A 539 21.88 20.32 15.69
CA VAL A 539 22.92 21.27 16.09
C VAL A 539 22.40 22.25 17.13
N ARG A 540 21.25 22.87 16.86
CA ARG A 540 20.60 23.86 17.73
C ARG A 540 19.13 24.01 17.38
N ALA A 541 18.35 24.54 18.32
CA ALA A 541 16.96 24.93 18.11
C ALA A 541 16.79 26.42 18.47
N GLU A 542 16.17 27.16 17.58
CA GLU A 542 15.90 28.60 17.72
C GLU A 542 14.41 28.81 17.86
N LEU A 543 13.98 29.55 18.90
CA LEU A 543 12.60 29.94 19.10
C LEU A 543 12.18 30.92 17.99
N LEU A 544 11.06 30.67 17.34
CA LEU A 544 10.47 31.55 16.34
C LEU A 544 9.12 32.08 16.79
N PRO A 545 8.69 33.26 16.29
CA PRO A 545 7.31 33.70 16.42
C PRO A 545 6.33 32.66 15.86
N LEU A 546 5.18 32.49 16.51
CA LEU A 546 4.14 31.53 16.07
C LEU A 546 3.60 31.85 14.68
N THR A 547 3.63 33.12 14.29
CA THR A 547 3.22 33.63 12.98
C THR A 547 4.40 34.33 12.31
N GLY A 548 4.40 34.36 10.98
CA GLY A 548 5.43 35.02 10.21
C GLY A 548 5.94 34.17 9.03
N LYS A 549 6.43 34.85 8.01
CA LYS A 549 7.03 34.17 6.85
C LYS A 549 8.37 33.54 7.23
N VAL A 550 8.63 32.38 6.67
CA VAL A 550 9.94 31.73 6.73
C VAL A 550 10.86 32.49 5.79
N VAL A 551 11.95 33.03 6.33
CA VAL A 551 12.98 33.71 5.53
C VAL A 551 13.87 32.64 4.91
N SER A 552 14.05 32.70 3.61
CA SER A 552 15.04 31.90 2.90
C SER A 552 16.44 32.52 3.05
N PRO A 553 17.51 31.72 3.05
CA PRO A 553 18.86 32.27 3.05
C PRO A 553 19.11 33.11 1.79
N ALA A 554 19.80 34.24 1.97
CA ALA A 554 20.23 35.11 0.88
C ALA A 554 21.48 34.56 0.20
N GLU A 555 22.37 33.99 1.00
CA GLU A 555 23.62 33.42 0.51
C GLU A 555 23.88 32.05 1.15
N GLU A 556 24.58 31.19 0.42
CA GLU A 556 24.99 29.87 0.90
C GLU A 556 26.45 29.59 0.54
N LEU A 557 27.23 29.13 1.51
CA LEU A 557 28.64 28.74 1.37
C LEU A 557 28.73 27.24 1.09
N PHE A 558 29.44 26.88 0.03
CA PHE A 558 29.69 25.51 -0.38
C PHE A 558 31.18 25.19 -0.38
N GLN A 559 31.49 23.92 -0.14
CA GLN A 559 32.78 23.30 -0.40
C GLN A 559 32.62 22.31 -1.54
N LEU A 560 33.49 22.39 -2.54
CA LEU A 560 33.59 21.45 -3.64
C LEU A 560 34.93 20.74 -3.59
N ARG A 561 34.92 19.44 -3.73
CA ARG A 561 36.11 18.60 -3.88
C ARG A 561 36.03 17.77 -5.16
N TYR A 562 37.18 17.49 -5.70
CA TYR A 562 37.37 16.60 -6.83
C TYR A 562 38.66 15.81 -6.65
N ALA A 563 38.71 14.58 -7.18
CA ALA A 563 39.85 13.68 -6.99
C ALA A 563 41.17 14.27 -7.54
N ASP A 564 41.08 15.14 -8.55
CA ASP A 564 42.21 15.90 -9.12
C ASP A 564 42.02 17.38 -8.82
N PRO A 565 42.69 17.95 -7.80
CA PRO A 565 42.59 19.37 -7.43
C PRO A 565 43.08 20.34 -8.49
N ASP A 566 44.06 19.95 -9.31
CA ASP A 566 44.61 20.82 -10.37
C ASP A 566 43.60 20.91 -11.51
N ALA A 567 42.96 19.82 -11.90
CA ALA A 567 41.88 19.83 -12.88
C ALA A 567 40.68 20.67 -12.38
N LEU A 568 40.32 20.57 -11.09
CA LEU A 568 39.28 21.40 -10.49
C LEU A 568 39.65 22.89 -10.57
N SER A 569 40.89 23.24 -10.18
CA SER A 569 41.37 24.64 -10.20
C SER A 569 41.38 25.21 -11.61
N ALA A 570 41.85 24.45 -12.59
CA ALA A 570 41.89 24.88 -13.99
C ALA A 570 40.46 25.10 -14.54
N ALA A 571 39.56 24.16 -14.38
CA ALA A 571 38.17 24.27 -14.84
C ALA A 571 37.41 25.42 -14.14
N TRP A 572 37.62 25.62 -12.83
CA TRP A 572 36.97 26.70 -12.09
C TRP A 572 37.41 28.09 -12.55
N ARG A 573 38.70 28.28 -12.85
CA ARG A 573 39.21 29.58 -13.34
C ARG A 573 38.56 29.98 -14.65
N VAL A 574 38.33 29.04 -15.57
CA VAL A 574 37.62 29.30 -16.82
C VAL A 574 36.24 29.90 -16.58
N PHE A 575 35.49 29.34 -15.60
CA PHE A 575 34.21 29.90 -15.21
C PHE A 575 34.35 31.24 -14.48
N ALA A 576 35.24 31.32 -13.50
CA ALA A 576 35.39 32.49 -12.63
C ALA A 576 35.90 33.75 -13.37
N ASP A 577 36.73 33.56 -14.39
CA ASP A 577 37.27 34.63 -15.21
C ASP A 577 36.34 35.08 -16.36
N ALA A 578 35.26 34.30 -16.62
CA ALA A 578 34.26 34.64 -17.60
C ALA A 578 33.38 35.82 -17.14
N GLU A 579 33.12 36.77 -18.04
CA GLU A 579 32.19 37.87 -17.75
C GLU A 579 30.73 37.41 -17.70
N HIS A 580 30.38 36.45 -18.55
CA HIS A 580 29.07 35.84 -18.65
C HIS A 580 29.21 34.33 -18.74
N TRP A 581 28.24 33.58 -18.16
CA TRP A 581 28.16 32.12 -18.26
C TRP A 581 26.71 31.68 -18.40
N GLU A 582 26.34 31.28 -19.59
CA GLU A 582 24.95 30.92 -19.92
C GLU A 582 24.64 29.47 -19.59
N LEU A 583 23.53 29.26 -18.85
CA LEU A 583 22.94 27.97 -18.61
C LEU A 583 21.59 27.84 -19.34
N GLU A 584 21.54 26.89 -20.24
CA GLU A 584 20.34 26.51 -20.96
C GLU A 584 19.52 25.47 -20.16
N ARG A 585 18.23 25.71 -20.03
CA ARG A 585 17.33 24.83 -19.27
C ARG A 585 16.03 24.64 -20.01
N GLU A 586 15.54 23.38 -20.02
CA GLU A 586 14.20 23.07 -20.46
C GLU A 586 13.16 23.51 -19.41
N THR A 587 12.10 24.13 -19.87
CA THR A 587 10.95 24.48 -19.03
C THR A 587 9.95 23.33 -18.99
N LYS A 588 9.13 23.26 -17.92
CA LYS A 588 8.06 22.25 -17.79
C LYS A 588 7.02 22.28 -18.93
N GLN A 589 7.01 23.32 -19.74
CA GLN A 589 6.12 23.50 -20.88
C GLN A 589 6.78 23.19 -22.23
N GLY A 590 7.99 22.61 -22.23
CA GLY A 590 8.71 22.20 -23.42
C GLY A 590 9.44 23.32 -24.16
N GLY A 591 9.64 24.50 -23.53
CA GLY A 591 10.48 25.59 -24.06
C GLY A 591 11.84 25.64 -23.40
N THR A 592 12.80 26.32 -24.02
CA THR A 592 14.13 26.54 -23.49
C THR A 592 14.23 27.91 -22.82
N ARG A 593 14.91 28.01 -21.68
CA ARG A 593 15.25 29.25 -20.99
C ARG A 593 16.75 29.33 -20.82
N VAL A 594 17.34 30.39 -21.28
CA VAL A 594 18.77 30.71 -21.07
C VAL A 594 18.87 31.68 -19.90
N GLN A 595 19.81 31.43 -19.01
CA GLN A 595 20.08 32.28 -17.84
C GLN A 595 21.56 32.43 -17.62
N ASP A 596 22.02 33.70 -17.47
CA ASP A 596 23.39 33.97 -17.04
C ASP A 596 23.53 33.60 -15.56
N VAL A 597 24.43 32.68 -15.25
CA VAL A 597 24.64 32.16 -13.89
C VAL A 597 25.91 32.72 -13.24
N ARG A 598 26.72 33.50 -14.00
CA ARG A 598 27.94 34.11 -13.46
C ARG A 598 27.68 35.05 -12.28
N PRO A 599 26.63 35.90 -12.29
CA PRO A 599 26.29 36.79 -11.19
C PRO A 599 25.91 36.09 -9.89
N LEU A 600 25.57 34.79 -9.94
CA LEU A 600 25.24 34.02 -8.72
C LEU A 600 26.48 33.70 -7.89
N LEU A 601 27.67 33.70 -8.46
CA LEU A 601 28.94 33.55 -7.74
C LEU A 601 29.34 34.88 -7.11
N ARG A 602 29.37 34.93 -5.76
CA ARG A 602 29.79 36.11 -5.00
C ARG A 602 31.29 36.15 -4.78
N ASP A 603 31.86 35.08 -4.20
CA ASP A 603 33.29 34.93 -3.91
C ASP A 603 33.70 33.46 -3.94
N TYR A 604 35.03 33.23 -4.03
CA TYR A 604 35.58 31.89 -3.94
C TYR A 604 37.03 31.90 -3.44
N GLU A 605 37.45 30.77 -2.81
CA GLU A 605 38.81 30.57 -2.32
C GLU A 605 39.21 29.09 -2.49
N PHE A 606 40.40 28.83 -2.99
CA PHE A 606 41.01 27.48 -2.95
C PHE A 606 41.71 27.26 -1.61
N ARG A 607 41.28 26.22 -0.90
CA ARG A 607 41.80 25.88 0.42
C ARG A 607 41.80 24.38 0.65
N ASP A 608 42.88 23.85 1.24
CA ASP A 608 42.98 22.43 1.67
C ASP A 608 42.65 21.42 0.53
N GLY A 609 43.10 21.69 -0.69
CA GLY A 609 42.86 20.84 -1.87
C GLY A 609 41.40 20.81 -2.38
N GLY A 610 40.58 21.76 -1.94
CA GLY A 610 39.20 21.95 -2.36
C GLY A 610 38.92 23.41 -2.70
N LEU A 611 37.71 23.66 -3.16
CA LEU A 611 37.19 24.97 -3.47
C LEU A 611 36.08 25.35 -2.51
N LEU A 612 36.21 26.51 -1.86
CA LEU A 612 35.14 27.18 -1.14
C LEU A 612 34.53 28.25 -2.04
N PHE A 613 33.21 28.34 -2.10
CA PHE A 613 32.52 29.36 -2.87
C PHE A 613 31.18 29.73 -2.29
N THR A 614 30.79 30.99 -2.41
CA THR A 614 29.54 31.55 -1.93
C THR A 614 28.62 31.86 -3.09
N LEU A 615 27.40 31.37 -3.03
CA LEU A 615 26.34 31.65 -3.98
C LEU A 615 25.33 32.63 -3.40
N ASP A 616 24.99 33.67 -4.17
CA ASP A 616 23.98 34.67 -3.87
C ASP A 616 22.64 34.27 -4.53
N TRP A 617 21.60 34.17 -3.73
CA TRP A 617 20.25 33.74 -4.14
C TRP A 617 19.22 34.87 -4.13
N ARG A 618 19.62 36.13 -4.00
CA ARG A 618 18.67 37.25 -3.91
C ARG A 618 17.87 37.45 -5.17
N GLU A 619 18.52 37.31 -6.32
CA GLU A 619 17.87 37.49 -7.62
C GLU A 619 17.24 36.20 -8.15
N ALA A 620 17.92 35.07 -8.04
CA ALA A 620 17.47 33.81 -8.57
C ALA A 620 18.01 32.62 -7.76
N TYR A 621 17.21 31.54 -7.66
CA TYR A 621 17.67 30.28 -7.08
C TYR A 621 17.79 29.20 -8.15
N LEU A 622 18.89 28.49 -8.11
CA LEU A 622 19.14 27.28 -8.90
C LEU A 622 19.59 26.15 -7.99
N SER A 623 19.34 24.89 -8.41
CA SER A 623 19.89 23.74 -7.70
C SER A 623 21.41 23.84 -7.65
N PRO A 624 22.04 23.83 -6.46
CA PRO A 624 23.50 23.95 -6.34
C PRO A 624 24.27 22.91 -7.17
N LEU A 625 23.75 21.68 -7.22
CA LEU A 625 24.37 20.61 -8.01
C LEU A 625 24.26 20.85 -9.51
N THR A 626 23.10 21.34 -9.99
CA THR A 626 22.91 21.71 -11.40
C THR A 626 23.83 22.86 -11.79
N LEU A 627 23.92 23.85 -10.91
CA LEU A 627 24.78 25.00 -11.12
C LEU A 627 26.27 24.61 -11.16
N THR A 628 26.73 23.80 -10.18
CA THR A 628 28.12 23.32 -10.12
C THR A 628 28.50 22.53 -11.38
N ARG A 629 27.58 21.68 -11.87
CA ARG A 629 27.80 20.93 -13.13
C ARG A 629 27.89 21.85 -14.35
N ALA A 630 27.09 22.90 -14.40
CA ALA A 630 27.12 23.87 -15.45
C ALA A 630 28.40 24.74 -15.44
N MET A 631 28.91 25.06 -14.25
CA MET A 631 30.16 25.76 -14.04
C MET A 631 31.40 24.94 -14.46
N LEU A 632 31.29 23.61 -14.41
CA LEU A 632 32.39 22.67 -14.59
C LEU A 632 32.03 21.58 -15.60
N PRO A 633 31.75 21.94 -16.86
CA PRO A 633 31.25 21.00 -17.87
C PRO A 633 32.26 19.91 -18.25
N ASP A 634 33.56 20.16 -18.09
CA ASP A 634 34.64 19.24 -18.46
C ASP A 634 34.99 18.22 -17.36
N LEU A 635 34.41 18.34 -16.16
CA LEU A 635 34.66 17.43 -15.06
C LEU A 635 33.56 16.37 -14.96
N ASP A 636 33.95 15.14 -14.58
CA ASP A 636 33.00 14.05 -14.34
C ASP A 636 32.08 14.42 -13.17
N PRO A 637 30.78 14.63 -13.41
CA PRO A 637 29.85 15.06 -12.38
C PRO A 637 29.62 14.01 -11.28
N LEU A 638 29.97 12.74 -11.52
CA LEU A 638 29.85 11.65 -10.53
C LEU A 638 31.00 11.66 -9.50
N ARG A 639 32.09 12.38 -9.80
CA ARG A 639 33.27 12.52 -8.94
C ARG A 639 33.33 13.85 -8.19
N LEU A 640 32.33 14.70 -8.39
CA LEU A 640 32.22 15.98 -7.67
C LEU A 640 31.56 15.75 -6.29
N GLU A 641 32.28 16.09 -5.24
CA GLU A 641 31.77 16.07 -3.86
C GLU A 641 31.39 17.49 -3.44
N LEU A 642 30.09 17.77 -3.36
CA LEU A 642 29.54 19.06 -2.97
C LEU A 642 28.99 19.00 -1.54
N VAL A 643 29.43 19.94 -0.70
CA VAL A 643 29.01 20.08 0.70
C VAL A 643 28.57 21.51 0.98
N LYS A 644 27.34 21.72 1.46
CA LYS A 644 26.91 23.01 1.97
C LYS A 644 27.43 23.20 3.39
N LEU A 645 28.19 24.27 3.65
CA LEU A 645 28.81 24.54 4.94
C LEU A 645 27.99 25.49 5.81
N ALA A 646 27.46 26.56 5.21
CA ALA A 646 26.75 27.61 5.93
C ALA A 646 25.64 28.26 5.10
N GLN A 647 24.72 28.91 5.80
CA GLN A 647 23.63 29.71 5.23
C GLN A 647 23.62 31.08 5.90
N PHE A 648 23.49 32.13 5.13
CA PHE A 648 23.42 33.51 5.61
C PHE A 648 22.08 34.12 5.24
N PHE A 649 21.48 34.79 6.20
CA PHE A 649 20.17 35.44 6.03
C PHE A 649 20.37 36.94 6.10
N ASP A 650 19.66 37.70 5.26
CA ASP A 650 19.69 39.15 5.37
C ASP A 650 19.17 39.57 6.74
N ALA A 651 19.90 40.49 7.37
CA ALA A 651 19.41 41.15 8.58
C ALA A 651 18.14 41.94 8.25
N ARG A 652 17.07 41.70 8.98
CA ARG A 652 15.86 42.52 8.88
C ARG A 652 16.02 43.83 9.61
#